data_f600e23f4b600a36edb3f22441f8822c
#
_entry.id   f600e23f4b600a36edb3f22441f8822c
#
_cell.length_a   1.000
_cell.length_b   1.000
_cell.length_c   1.000
_cell.angle_alpha   90.00
_cell.angle_beta   90.00
_cell.angle_gamma   90.00
#
_symmetry.space_group_name_H-M   'P 1'
#
loop_
_entity.id
_entity.type
_entity.pdbx_description
1 polymer ?
#
loop_
_entity_poly.entity_id
_entity_poly.type
_entity_poly.pdbx_seq_one_letter_code
_entity_poly.pdbx_strand_id
1 'polypeptide(L)'
;MEMAVAVSRAIEGAYPLVVEASTGVGKTFSYLVPALLSGERVLLSTATKALQDQLFGRDLPALVKALQLPVSTALLKGRGSYLCLHRMEMARHDAGFPERSALRTLGKIEEWARVTVSGDLAELPGLDERSPVIPWVTSTRENCLGAPCPKFRACHVNHARREALAADVVVINHHLFFADMAVRESGVAELLPTVRIAIFDEAHQLNETGVQFLGKNLSTGQLLDFSRDMLATGLQLARGLADWQALSGATEHAARELRLVVGQAYPGSKLRWTDATPEGLHAREWAGALSSLLASLQAASDALGTVSEMAPDFVRLHERAAELAERALLFSRAAESGGVRWLEVGAQLRLVEAPLDIAKSIAARVFPPAQNAAKSWIFTSATLGDDEKLSWFTQPCGLTEARVLRVGSPFDYARQAAFYIPKNLPKPGDPAHPVAVAAAAADWARRLGGRTMVLTTTLRALRSIGDALQASFENSPDMQVLVQGAMPKRALIERFRQADQHEGRGCVLVASASFWEGIDVPGDALQLVIIDKLPFPPPNDPMVEARSRLLEAAGGSAFNDYFLPEAAVALKQGAGRLIRRETDQGVLVICDSRLAIMGYGKRLMRALPPMQRLVSEEELCERLDLLTRTCTKDRPPT
;
A
#
# COMPACT_ATOMS: atom_id res chain seq x y z
N MET A 1 27.71 -0.94 8.39
CA MET A 1 28.92 -1.00 7.54
C MET A 1 28.82 -2.14 6.50
N GLU A 2 28.55 -3.38 6.90
CA GLU A 2 28.46 -4.56 6.02
C GLU A 2 27.53 -4.35 4.80
N MET A 3 26.30 -3.88 5.02
CA MET A 3 25.35 -3.55 3.96
C MET A 3 25.92 -2.52 2.97
N ALA A 4 26.53 -1.44 3.46
CA ALA A 4 27.09 -0.40 2.58
C ALA A 4 28.21 -0.93 1.68
N VAL A 5 29.09 -1.78 2.21
CA VAL A 5 30.15 -2.45 1.44
C VAL A 5 29.56 -3.40 0.40
N ALA A 6 28.50 -4.15 0.75
CA ALA A 6 27.86 -5.05 -0.19
C ALA A 6 27.18 -4.29 -1.34
N VAL A 7 26.52 -3.16 -1.01
CA VAL A 7 25.92 -2.26 -2.00
C VAL A 7 26.98 -1.66 -2.92
N SER A 8 28.11 -1.15 -2.38
CA SER A 8 29.23 -0.64 -3.20
C SER A 8 29.72 -1.70 -4.19
N ARG A 9 29.97 -2.92 -3.73
CA ARG A 9 30.40 -4.04 -4.59
C ARG A 9 29.35 -4.40 -5.65
N ALA A 10 28.05 -4.31 -5.30
CA ALA A 10 27.00 -4.56 -6.28
C ALA A 10 26.94 -3.47 -7.35
N ILE A 11 27.21 -2.22 -6.99
CA ILE A 11 27.29 -1.09 -7.92
C ILE A 11 28.50 -1.24 -8.84
N GLU A 12 29.69 -1.51 -8.29
CA GLU A 12 30.93 -1.71 -9.04
C GLU A 12 30.84 -2.90 -9.99
N GLY A 13 30.28 -4.02 -9.51
CA GLY A 13 30.14 -5.26 -10.28
C GLY A 13 28.90 -5.33 -11.17
N ALA A 14 28.02 -4.33 -11.12
CA ALA A 14 26.76 -4.25 -11.87
C ALA A 14 25.92 -5.54 -11.81
N TYR A 15 25.67 -6.04 -10.57
CA TYR A 15 24.87 -7.24 -10.35
C TYR A 15 23.68 -6.98 -9.40
N PRO A 16 22.62 -7.80 -9.48
CA PRO A 16 21.49 -7.70 -8.57
C PRO A 16 21.84 -8.20 -7.16
N LEU A 17 21.40 -7.43 -6.15
CA LEU A 17 21.61 -7.69 -4.73
C LEU A 17 20.30 -7.59 -3.96
N VAL A 18 19.97 -8.62 -3.18
CA VAL A 18 18.81 -8.65 -2.26
C VAL A 18 19.34 -8.58 -0.83
N VAL A 19 18.91 -7.57 -0.07
CA VAL A 19 19.39 -7.33 1.29
C VAL A 19 18.24 -7.34 2.28
N GLU A 20 18.20 -8.34 3.15
CA GLU A 20 17.39 -8.26 4.35
C GLU A 20 18.21 -7.61 5.46
N ALA A 21 17.83 -6.40 5.86
CA ALA A 21 18.48 -5.65 6.92
C ALA A 21 17.46 -5.25 7.98
N SER A 22 17.59 -5.80 9.18
CA SER A 22 16.68 -5.57 10.31
C SER A 22 16.53 -4.09 10.64
N THR A 23 15.54 -3.74 11.46
CA THR A 23 15.36 -2.35 11.95
C THR A 23 16.59 -1.87 12.71
N GLY A 24 16.89 -0.57 12.66
CA GLY A 24 17.99 0.07 13.39
C GLY A 24 19.37 0.02 12.72
N VAL A 25 19.56 -0.75 11.64
CA VAL A 25 20.88 -0.86 10.95
C VAL A 25 21.25 0.38 10.12
N GLY A 26 20.36 1.37 10.02
CA GLY A 26 20.57 2.53 9.14
C GLY A 26 20.49 2.18 7.64
N LYS A 27 19.52 1.35 7.25
CA LYS A 27 19.31 0.90 5.86
C LYS A 27 19.44 2.04 4.85
N THR A 28 18.69 3.12 5.06
CA THR A 28 18.63 4.26 4.15
C THR A 28 20.02 4.82 3.85
N PHE A 29 20.81 5.08 4.88
CA PHE A 29 22.18 5.58 4.69
C PHE A 29 23.12 4.52 4.09
N SER A 30 22.90 3.25 4.43
CA SER A 30 23.74 2.15 3.93
C SER A 30 23.63 1.92 2.42
N TYR A 31 22.49 2.25 1.79
CA TYR A 31 22.38 2.18 0.34
C TYR A 31 22.57 3.54 -0.36
N LEU A 32 22.20 4.66 0.29
CA LEU A 32 22.34 6.00 -0.31
C LEU A 32 23.80 6.42 -0.43
N VAL A 33 24.61 6.22 0.61
CA VAL A 33 26.02 6.68 0.60
C VAL A 33 26.80 6.07 -0.57
N PRO A 34 26.87 4.73 -0.78
CA PRO A 34 27.59 4.19 -1.92
C PRO A 34 26.96 4.57 -3.26
N ALA A 35 25.62 4.70 -3.34
CA ALA A 35 24.94 5.14 -4.55
C ALA A 35 25.31 6.58 -4.94
N LEU A 36 25.32 7.52 -3.98
CA LEU A 36 25.70 8.91 -4.22
C LEU A 36 27.20 9.06 -4.57
N LEU A 37 28.06 8.30 -3.90
CA LEU A 37 29.52 8.34 -4.15
C LEU A 37 29.92 7.71 -5.50
N SER A 38 29.07 6.90 -6.10
CA SER A 38 29.34 6.29 -7.41
C SER A 38 29.37 7.29 -8.56
N GLY A 39 28.73 8.46 -8.40
CA GLY A 39 28.56 9.45 -9.47
C GLY A 39 27.59 9.02 -10.59
N GLU A 40 26.96 7.86 -10.46
CA GLU A 40 26.02 7.33 -11.43
C GLU A 40 24.58 7.82 -11.20
N ARG A 41 23.75 7.77 -12.24
CA ARG A 41 22.31 8.06 -12.09
C ARG A 41 21.61 6.98 -11.28
N VAL A 42 20.80 7.44 -10.29
CA VAL A 42 20.14 6.57 -9.30
C VAL A 42 18.62 6.74 -9.36
N LEU A 43 17.91 5.63 -9.40
CA LEU A 43 16.48 5.54 -9.15
C LEU A 43 16.24 4.95 -7.77
N LEU A 44 15.55 5.69 -6.90
CA LEU A 44 15.11 5.24 -5.58
C LEU A 44 13.62 4.99 -5.60
N SER A 45 13.22 3.74 -5.45
CA SER A 45 11.81 3.35 -5.38
C SER A 45 11.45 2.89 -3.97
N THR A 46 10.38 3.42 -3.40
CA THR A 46 9.88 3.02 -2.07
C THR A 46 8.40 2.65 -2.10
N ALA A 47 7.89 2.09 -1.02
CA ALA A 47 6.54 1.53 -1.00
C ALA A 47 5.43 2.60 -0.92
N THR A 48 5.62 3.69 -0.15
CA THR A 48 4.55 4.65 0.16
C THR A 48 4.94 6.10 -0.13
N LYS A 49 3.92 6.96 -0.32
CA LYS A 49 4.13 8.40 -0.49
C LYS A 49 4.82 9.03 0.72
N ALA A 50 4.47 8.62 1.94
CA ALA A 50 5.09 9.14 3.16
C ALA A 50 6.59 8.83 3.22
N LEU A 51 7.02 7.64 2.79
CA LEU A 51 8.43 7.28 2.69
C LEU A 51 9.14 8.05 1.57
N GLN A 52 8.46 8.31 0.43
CA GLN A 52 9.01 9.19 -0.60
C GLN A 52 9.30 10.58 -0.04
N ASP A 53 8.33 11.19 0.66
CA ASP A 53 8.45 12.52 1.24
C ASP A 53 9.55 12.57 2.30
N GLN A 54 9.70 11.52 3.11
CA GLN A 54 10.79 11.40 4.08
C GLN A 54 12.16 11.31 3.41
N LEU A 55 12.32 10.41 2.43
CA LEU A 55 13.57 10.24 1.71
C LEU A 55 14.00 11.53 0.99
N PHE A 56 13.07 12.15 0.27
CA PHE A 56 13.34 13.34 -0.53
C PHE A 56 13.50 14.59 0.33
N GLY A 57 12.63 14.79 1.34
CA GLY A 57 12.59 16.02 2.13
C GLY A 57 13.58 16.08 3.30
N ARG A 58 14.07 14.91 3.77
CA ARG A 58 14.93 14.84 4.95
C ARG A 58 16.24 14.09 4.73
N ASP A 59 16.15 12.82 4.32
CA ASP A 59 17.28 11.91 4.39
C ASP A 59 18.30 12.20 3.26
N LEU A 60 17.83 12.39 2.04
CA LEU A 60 18.66 12.69 0.87
C LEU A 60 19.34 14.07 0.94
N PRO A 61 18.63 15.18 1.27
CA PRO A 61 19.26 16.48 1.45
C PRO A 61 20.32 16.51 2.56
N ALA A 62 20.07 15.81 3.68
CA ALA A 62 21.04 15.72 4.78
C ALA A 62 22.33 15.02 4.34
N LEU A 63 22.24 13.96 3.54
CA LEU A 63 23.40 13.25 3.02
C LEU A 63 24.15 14.05 1.94
N VAL A 64 23.45 14.63 0.98
CA VAL A 64 24.04 15.45 -0.08
C VAL A 64 24.85 16.61 0.55
N LYS A 65 24.27 17.26 1.57
CA LYS A 65 24.96 18.31 2.33
C LYS A 65 26.17 17.78 3.10
N ALA A 66 26.03 16.65 3.79
CA ALA A 66 27.12 16.08 4.60
C ALA A 66 28.29 15.58 3.73
N LEU A 67 28.00 15.05 2.56
CA LEU A 67 28.99 14.55 1.61
C LEU A 67 29.52 15.64 0.66
N GLN A 68 28.93 16.85 0.69
CA GLN A 68 29.28 18.00 -0.19
C GLN A 68 29.27 17.65 -1.68
N LEU A 69 28.28 16.85 -2.11
CA LEU A 69 28.18 16.38 -3.49
C LEU A 69 27.33 17.34 -4.34
N PRO A 70 27.75 17.67 -5.58
CA PRO A 70 26.95 18.46 -6.52
C PRO A 70 25.93 17.59 -7.24
N VAL A 71 24.98 17.00 -6.50
CA VAL A 71 23.99 16.07 -7.02
C VAL A 71 22.62 16.72 -7.09
N SER A 72 21.99 16.70 -8.25
CA SER A 72 20.62 17.13 -8.45
C SER A 72 19.63 16.01 -8.08
N THR A 73 18.57 16.37 -7.37
CA THR A 73 17.58 15.41 -6.86
C THR A 73 16.18 15.81 -7.31
N ALA A 74 15.34 14.84 -7.66
CA ALA A 74 13.94 15.06 -8.01
C ALA A 74 13.01 14.04 -7.34
N LEU A 75 11.81 14.51 -7.00
CA LEU A 75 10.71 13.68 -6.52
C LEU A 75 9.65 13.55 -7.61
N LEU A 76 9.31 12.34 -8.02
CA LEU A 76 8.22 12.12 -8.94
C LEU A 76 7.14 11.25 -8.31
N LYS A 77 5.94 11.82 -8.20
CA LYS A 77 4.73 11.15 -7.71
C LYS A 77 3.80 10.78 -8.87
N GLY A 78 2.80 9.96 -8.60
CA GLY A 78 1.73 9.67 -9.55
C GLY A 78 0.89 10.92 -9.86
N ARG A 79 0.27 10.96 -11.04
CA ARG A 79 -0.56 12.11 -11.51
C ARG A 79 -1.61 12.57 -10.51
N GLY A 80 -2.26 11.63 -9.82
CA GLY A 80 -3.27 11.92 -8.80
C GLY A 80 -2.74 12.61 -7.54
N SER A 81 -1.42 12.88 -7.44
CA SER A 81 -0.84 13.69 -6.37
C SER A 81 -0.69 15.17 -6.75
N TYR A 82 -0.79 15.49 -8.03
CA TYR A 82 -0.59 16.85 -8.53
C TYR A 82 -1.91 17.50 -8.95
N LEU A 83 -1.99 18.81 -8.71
CA LEU A 83 -3.06 19.63 -9.23
C LEU A 83 -3.07 19.61 -10.76
N CYS A 84 -4.22 19.33 -11.35
CA CYS A 84 -4.49 19.44 -12.78
C CYS A 84 -5.28 20.72 -13.07
N LEU A 85 -4.63 21.73 -13.63
CA LEU A 85 -5.24 23.03 -13.92
C LEU A 85 -6.44 22.89 -14.88
N HIS A 86 -6.36 22.00 -15.87
CA HIS A 86 -7.45 21.73 -16.80
C HIS A 86 -8.68 21.15 -16.08
N ARG A 87 -8.49 20.12 -15.27
CA ARG A 87 -9.58 19.52 -14.47
C ARG A 87 -10.17 20.49 -13.47
N MET A 88 -9.36 21.30 -12.82
CA MET A 88 -9.81 22.31 -11.87
C MET A 88 -10.73 23.35 -12.55
N GLU A 89 -10.39 23.80 -13.78
CA GLU A 89 -11.27 24.69 -14.55
C GLU A 89 -12.59 24.02 -14.94
N MET A 90 -12.56 22.76 -15.37
CA MET A 90 -13.78 22.02 -15.67
C MET A 90 -14.68 21.84 -14.44
N ALA A 91 -14.09 21.54 -13.27
CA ALA A 91 -14.83 21.36 -12.01
C ALA A 91 -15.67 22.59 -11.62
N ARG A 92 -15.24 23.79 -11.98
CA ARG A 92 -16.00 25.03 -11.74
C ARG A 92 -17.35 25.08 -12.45
N HIS A 93 -17.44 24.46 -13.61
CA HIS A 93 -18.61 24.52 -14.49
C HIS A 93 -19.46 23.25 -14.43
N ASP A 94 -19.06 22.28 -13.62
CA ASP A 94 -19.76 21.01 -13.50
C ASP A 94 -20.92 21.09 -12.50
N ALA A 95 -22.14 20.89 -12.99
CA ALA A 95 -23.36 20.89 -12.17
C ALA A 95 -23.42 19.71 -11.17
N GLY A 96 -22.61 18.66 -11.36
CA GLY A 96 -22.51 17.51 -10.47
C GLY A 96 -21.48 17.68 -9.34
N PHE A 97 -20.88 18.87 -9.18
CA PHE A 97 -19.88 19.11 -8.13
C PHE A 97 -20.47 18.93 -6.73
N PRO A 98 -19.80 18.18 -5.83
CA PRO A 98 -20.37 17.86 -4.52
C PRO A 98 -20.53 19.12 -3.63
N GLU A 99 -21.38 19.00 -2.66
CA GLU A 99 -21.78 19.90 -1.58
C GLU A 99 -21.04 21.25 -1.34
N ARG A 100 -21.69 22.21 -0.66
CA ARG A 100 -21.14 23.55 -0.32
C ARG A 100 -19.79 23.52 0.41
N SER A 101 -19.49 22.46 1.17
CA SER A 101 -18.20 22.27 1.84
C SER A 101 -17.07 22.02 0.82
N ALA A 102 -17.34 21.25 -0.23
CA ALA A 102 -16.42 20.97 -1.32
C ALA A 102 -16.08 22.22 -2.14
N LEU A 103 -17.04 23.11 -2.35
CA LEU A 103 -16.81 24.41 -3.03
C LEU A 103 -15.83 25.31 -2.25
N ARG A 104 -15.87 25.31 -0.91
CA ARG A 104 -14.89 26.04 -0.11
C ARG A 104 -13.49 25.47 -0.25
N THR A 105 -13.40 24.14 -0.30
CA THR A 105 -12.12 23.45 -0.52
C THR A 105 -11.58 23.72 -1.92
N LEU A 106 -12.43 23.72 -2.96
CA LEU A 106 -12.05 24.11 -4.30
C LEU A 106 -11.50 25.53 -4.35
N GLY A 107 -12.18 26.50 -3.70
CA GLY A 107 -11.70 27.89 -3.62
C GLY A 107 -10.31 28.01 -2.98
N LYS A 108 -10.03 27.26 -1.90
CA LYS A 108 -8.69 27.19 -1.30
C LYS A 108 -7.64 26.61 -2.27
N ILE A 109 -7.99 25.56 -3.02
CA ILE A 109 -7.10 24.96 -4.03
C ILE A 109 -6.81 25.98 -5.13
N GLU A 110 -7.80 26.74 -5.58
CA GLU A 110 -7.65 27.77 -6.61
C GLU A 110 -6.75 28.95 -6.17
N GLU A 111 -6.87 29.37 -4.93
CA GLU A 111 -5.97 30.37 -4.36
C GLU A 111 -4.53 29.84 -4.29
N TRP A 112 -4.37 28.64 -3.79
CA TRP A 112 -3.07 27.98 -3.70
C TRP A 112 -2.46 27.67 -5.08
N ALA A 113 -3.28 27.38 -6.08
CA ALA A 113 -2.83 27.16 -7.48
C ALA A 113 -2.06 28.33 -8.07
N ARG A 114 -2.26 29.56 -7.54
CA ARG A 114 -1.59 30.78 -8.02
C ARG A 114 -0.17 30.93 -7.47
N VAL A 115 0.15 30.23 -6.38
CA VAL A 115 1.42 30.39 -5.65
C VAL A 115 2.27 29.12 -5.63
N THR A 116 1.65 27.95 -5.85
CA THR A 116 2.39 26.69 -5.86
C THR A 116 3.30 26.57 -7.08
N VAL A 117 4.51 26.09 -6.87
CA VAL A 117 5.46 25.75 -7.94
C VAL A 117 5.36 24.28 -8.31
N SER A 118 5.29 23.39 -7.32
CA SER A 118 5.27 21.94 -7.49
C SER A 118 3.89 21.43 -7.94
N GLY A 119 2.81 22.06 -7.46
CA GLY A 119 1.44 21.58 -7.61
C GLY A 119 1.15 20.28 -6.82
N ASP A 120 2.03 19.83 -5.95
CA ASP A 120 1.80 18.66 -5.09
C ASP A 120 0.77 18.97 -4.01
N LEU A 121 -0.40 18.35 -4.08
CA LEU A 121 -1.51 18.59 -3.16
C LEU A 121 -1.18 18.27 -1.69
N ALA A 122 -0.15 17.47 -1.44
CA ALA A 122 0.32 17.22 -0.08
C ALA A 122 0.94 18.46 0.59
N GLU A 123 1.34 19.47 -0.19
CA GLU A 123 1.87 20.74 0.31
C GLU A 123 0.78 21.72 0.73
N LEU A 124 -0.50 21.48 0.36
CA LEU A 124 -1.60 22.36 0.73
C LEU A 124 -2.05 22.10 2.18
N PRO A 125 -1.82 23.05 3.11
CA PRO A 125 -2.16 22.85 4.51
C PRO A 125 -3.66 22.65 4.71
N GLY A 126 -4.02 21.62 5.49
CA GLY A 126 -5.42 21.33 5.86
C GLY A 126 -6.26 20.68 4.75
N LEU A 127 -5.66 20.26 3.64
CA LEU A 127 -6.34 19.40 2.67
C LEU A 127 -6.31 17.95 3.17
N ASP A 128 -7.51 17.37 3.38
CA ASP A 128 -7.63 15.96 3.68
C ASP A 128 -7.36 15.12 2.41
N GLU A 129 -6.48 14.12 2.52
CA GLU A 129 -6.16 13.17 1.43
C GLU A 129 -7.40 12.41 0.92
N ARG A 130 -8.47 12.33 1.71
CA ARG A 130 -9.75 11.73 1.36
C ARG A 130 -10.81 12.74 0.91
N SER A 131 -10.42 14.00 0.71
CA SER A 131 -11.35 15.03 0.27
C SER A 131 -12.04 14.63 -1.03
N PRO A 132 -13.38 14.73 -1.10
CA PRO A 132 -14.13 14.43 -2.32
C PRO A 132 -13.80 15.36 -3.49
N VAL A 133 -13.08 16.45 -3.25
CA VAL A 133 -12.62 17.40 -4.28
C VAL A 133 -11.42 16.88 -5.06
N ILE A 134 -10.56 16.03 -4.46
CA ILE A 134 -9.31 15.58 -5.09
C ILE A 134 -9.53 14.95 -6.48
N PRO A 135 -10.50 14.04 -6.71
CA PRO A 135 -10.75 13.46 -8.03
C PRO A 135 -11.15 14.49 -9.09
N TRP A 136 -11.69 15.65 -8.67
CA TRP A 136 -12.11 16.71 -9.58
C TRP A 136 -10.98 17.62 -10.02
N VAL A 137 -9.94 17.76 -9.21
CA VAL A 137 -8.80 18.66 -9.45
C VAL A 137 -7.50 17.92 -9.79
N THR A 138 -7.55 16.60 -9.89
CA THR A 138 -6.40 15.76 -10.30
C THR A 138 -6.69 15.02 -11.59
N SER A 139 -5.67 14.46 -12.21
CA SER A 139 -5.83 13.61 -13.40
C SER A 139 -5.39 12.18 -13.16
N THR A 140 -5.98 11.27 -13.89
CA THR A 140 -5.58 9.86 -13.99
C THR A 140 -4.94 9.58 -15.35
N ARG A 141 -4.44 8.36 -15.57
CA ARG A 141 -4.02 7.94 -16.92
C ARG A 141 -5.19 8.02 -17.92
N GLU A 142 -6.39 7.72 -17.45
CA GLU A 142 -7.58 7.59 -18.28
C GLU A 142 -8.17 8.94 -18.75
N ASN A 143 -7.96 10.03 -18.00
CA ASN A 143 -8.56 11.34 -18.30
C ASN A 143 -7.56 12.46 -18.59
N CYS A 144 -6.25 12.18 -18.60
CA CYS A 144 -5.23 13.17 -18.95
C CYS A 144 -5.09 13.28 -20.48
N LEU A 145 -5.19 14.50 -21.00
CA LEU A 145 -5.09 14.78 -22.42
C LEU A 145 -3.66 14.69 -22.98
N GLY A 146 -2.63 14.64 -22.11
CA GLY A 146 -1.24 14.58 -22.55
C GLY A 146 -0.77 15.87 -23.24
N ALA A 147 0.00 15.73 -24.32
CA ALA A 147 0.58 16.87 -25.06
C ALA A 147 -0.49 17.82 -25.68
N PRO A 148 -1.65 17.34 -26.20
CA PRO A 148 -2.71 18.21 -26.68
C PRO A 148 -3.43 19.05 -25.62
N CYS A 149 -3.16 18.85 -24.33
CA CYS A 149 -3.81 19.59 -23.24
C CYS A 149 -3.57 21.11 -23.37
N PRO A 150 -4.63 21.95 -23.32
CA PRO A 150 -4.46 23.42 -23.38
C PRO A 150 -3.61 23.97 -22.23
N LYS A 151 -3.49 23.26 -21.11
CA LYS A 151 -2.66 23.61 -19.95
C LYS A 151 -1.30 22.90 -19.92
N PHE A 152 -0.88 22.25 -21.02
CA PHE A 152 0.34 21.42 -21.04
C PHE A 152 1.61 22.16 -20.60
N ARG A 153 1.77 23.44 -21.00
CA ARG A 153 2.94 24.26 -20.64
C ARG A 153 3.02 24.54 -19.14
N ALA A 154 1.88 24.73 -18.48
CA ALA A 154 1.76 24.98 -17.04
C ALA A 154 1.48 23.72 -16.23
N CYS A 155 1.54 22.53 -16.86
CA CYS A 155 1.20 21.27 -16.22
C CYS A 155 2.24 20.85 -15.19
N HIS A 156 1.85 20.75 -13.92
CA HIS A 156 2.73 20.34 -12.81
C HIS A 156 3.28 18.91 -12.99
N VAL A 157 2.46 17.97 -13.50
CA VAL A 157 2.93 16.60 -13.82
C VAL A 157 4.03 16.63 -14.88
N ASN A 158 3.86 17.43 -15.92
CA ASN A 158 4.85 17.55 -17.00
C ASN A 158 6.13 18.23 -16.51
N HIS A 159 6.00 19.23 -15.62
CA HIS A 159 7.15 19.89 -14.97
C HIS A 159 7.94 18.88 -14.11
N ALA A 160 7.27 18.19 -13.19
CA ALA A 160 7.90 17.18 -12.32
C ALA A 160 8.59 16.05 -13.11
N ARG A 161 8.01 15.63 -14.24
CA ARG A 161 8.65 14.64 -15.13
C ARG A 161 9.93 15.16 -15.78
N ARG A 162 9.91 16.40 -16.27
CA ARG A 162 11.12 16.99 -16.87
C ARG A 162 12.23 17.14 -15.85
N GLU A 163 11.90 17.55 -14.63
CA GLU A 163 12.86 17.60 -13.52
C GLU A 163 13.43 16.21 -13.21
N ALA A 164 12.57 15.18 -13.12
CA ALA A 164 12.99 13.80 -12.89
C ALA A 164 13.89 13.26 -14.01
N LEU A 165 13.58 13.57 -15.27
CA LEU A 165 14.42 13.16 -16.40
C LEU A 165 15.79 13.84 -16.43
N ALA A 166 15.92 15.04 -15.84
CA ALA A 166 17.17 15.79 -15.77
C ALA A 166 18.02 15.47 -14.53
N ALA A 167 17.41 14.96 -13.46
CA ALA A 167 18.08 14.77 -12.17
C ALA A 167 19.04 13.56 -12.14
N ASP A 168 20.03 13.64 -11.27
CA ASP A 168 20.99 12.56 -10.99
C ASP A 168 20.36 11.48 -10.09
N VAL A 169 19.51 11.89 -9.14
CA VAL A 169 18.80 10.99 -8.23
C VAL A 169 17.31 11.26 -8.29
N VAL A 170 16.52 10.24 -8.61
CA VAL A 170 15.07 10.34 -8.71
C VAL A 170 14.39 9.45 -7.68
N VAL A 171 13.55 10.04 -6.83
CA VAL A 171 12.74 9.33 -5.85
C VAL A 171 11.34 9.09 -6.40
N ILE A 172 10.92 7.83 -6.39
CA ILE A 172 9.59 7.38 -6.87
C ILE A 172 8.96 6.38 -5.88
N ASN A 173 7.75 5.93 -6.16
CA ASN A 173 7.18 4.74 -5.52
C ASN A 173 7.14 3.53 -6.47
N HIS A 174 6.93 2.33 -5.90
CA HIS A 174 6.88 1.09 -6.70
C HIS A 174 5.79 1.12 -7.77
N HIS A 175 4.64 1.75 -7.53
CA HIS A 175 3.59 1.89 -8.53
C HIS A 175 4.06 2.66 -9.78
N LEU A 176 4.86 3.72 -9.58
CA LEU A 176 5.37 4.52 -10.69
C LEU A 176 6.44 3.77 -11.48
N PHE A 177 7.23 2.92 -10.81
CA PHE A 177 8.16 2.01 -11.47
C PHE A 177 7.42 1.05 -12.42
N PHE A 178 6.36 0.40 -11.96
CA PHE A 178 5.56 -0.48 -12.82
C PHE A 178 4.83 0.30 -13.93
N ALA A 179 4.41 1.54 -13.66
CA ALA A 179 3.82 2.40 -14.68
C ALA A 179 4.80 2.75 -15.81
N ASP A 180 6.07 3.03 -15.48
CA ASP A 180 7.14 3.22 -16.46
C ASP A 180 7.40 1.93 -17.26
N MET A 181 7.40 0.79 -16.57
CA MET A 181 7.52 -0.51 -17.22
C MET A 181 6.50 -0.70 -18.35
N ALA A 182 5.23 -0.51 -18.06
CA ALA A 182 4.16 -0.71 -19.03
C ALA A 182 4.23 0.28 -20.21
N VAL A 183 4.67 1.53 -19.93
CA VAL A 183 4.82 2.55 -20.97
C VAL A 183 6.01 2.23 -21.89
N ARG A 184 7.13 1.77 -21.34
CA ARG A 184 8.30 1.35 -22.14
C ARG A 184 7.98 0.13 -23.03
N GLU A 185 7.19 -0.82 -22.54
CA GLU A 185 6.76 -1.99 -23.30
C GLU A 185 5.86 -1.60 -24.49
N SER A 186 5.08 -0.52 -24.35
CA SER A 186 4.27 0.02 -25.45
C SER A 186 5.08 0.85 -26.47
N GLY A 187 6.36 1.16 -26.19
CA GLY A 187 7.24 1.93 -27.07
C GLY A 187 6.90 3.43 -27.23
N VAL A 188 5.96 3.94 -26.45
CA VAL A 188 5.39 5.29 -26.66
C VAL A 188 6.23 6.40 -26.02
N ALA A 189 6.79 6.18 -24.84
CA ALA A 189 7.58 7.20 -24.10
C ALA A 189 8.27 6.60 -22.88
N GLU A 190 9.22 7.36 -22.28
CA GLU A 190 9.80 7.07 -20.96
C GLU A 190 9.19 7.99 -19.91
N LEU A 191 8.78 7.45 -18.77
CA LEU A 191 8.34 8.22 -17.61
C LEU A 191 9.51 8.55 -16.68
N LEU A 192 10.50 7.63 -16.62
CA LEU A 192 11.66 7.68 -15.75
C LEU A 192 12.94 7.74 -16.57
N PRO A 193 14.00 8.36 -16.06
CA PRO A 193 15.30 8.37 -16.73
C PRO A 193 15.90 6.96 -16.84
N THR A 194 16.74 6.76 -17.81
CA THR A 194 17.61 5.59 -17.84
C THR A 194 18.67 5.76 -16.76
N VAL A 195 18.75 4.76 -15.86
CA VAL A 195 19.65 4.77 -14.70
C VAL A 195 20.60 3.57 -14.72
N ARG A 196 21.76 3.73 -14.07
CA ARG A 196 22.70 2.64 -13.81
C ARG A 196 22.39 1.90 -12.52
N ILE A 197 21.80 2.57 -11.54
CA ILE A 197 21.51 2.04 -10.22
C ILE A 197 20.00 2.18 -9.95
N ALA A 198 19.33 1.07 -9.64
CA ALA A 198 17.94 1.04 -9.21
C ALA A 198 17.86 0.42 -7.81
N ILE A 199 17.37 1.19 -6.85
CA ILE A 199 17.24 0.77 -5.45
C ILE A 199 15.75 0.71 -5.08
N PHE A 200 15.33 -0.43 -4.54
CA PHE A 200 13.97 -0.68 -4.07
C PHE A 200 13.99 -0.83 -2.55
N ASP A 201 13.55 0.21 -1.87
CA ASP A 201 13.40 0.21 -0.41
C ASP A 201 11.99 -0.27 -0.04
N GLU A 202 11.86 -0.98 1.06
CA GLU A 202 10.67 -1.75 1.45
C GLU A 202 10.22 -2.71 0.33
N ALA A 203 11.20 -3.39 -0.27
CA ALA A 203 11.03 -4.26 -1.43
C ALA A 203 10.06 -5.42 -1.21
N HIS A 204 9.75 -5.78 0.06
CA HIS A 204 8.76 -6.80 0.41
C HIS A 204 7.37 -6.52 -0.21
N GLN A 205 7.03 -5.25 -0.51
CA GLN A 205 5.77 -4.86 -1.15
C GLN A 205 5.82 -4.94 -2.69
N LEU A 206 6.98 -5.22 -3.29
CA LEU A 206 7.17 -5.13 -4.73
C LEU A 206 6.29 -6.12 -5.49
N ASN A 207 6.23 -7.39 -5.03
CA ASN A 207 5.42 -8.42 -5.68
C ASN A 207 3.92 -8.06 -5.66
N GLU A 208 3.40 -7.67 -4.50
CA GLU A 208 1.97 -7.30 -4.39
C GLU A 208 1.63 -6.08 -5.25
N THR A 209 2.46 -5.03 -5.18
CA THR A 209 2.29 -3.83 -6.01
C THR A 209 2.35 -4.16 -7.50
N GLY A 210 3.28 -5.01 -7.90
CA GLY A 210 3.42 -5.42 -9.29
C GLY A 210 2.24 -6.26 -9.81
N VAL A 211 1.78 -7.22 -9.01
CA VAL A 211 0.58 -8.03 -9.33
C VAL A 211 -0.65 -7.15 -9.52
N GLN A 212 -0.85 -6.18 -8.62
CA GLN A 212 -1.96 -5.22 -8.74
C GLN A 212 -1.83 -4.34 -9.98
N PHE A 213 -0.62 -3.93 -10.33
CA PHE A 213 -0.37 -3.06 -11.48
C PHE A 213 -0.46 -3.80 -12.82
N LEU A 214 0.08 -4.99 -12.92
CA LEU A 214 0.03 -5.84 -14.12
C LEU A 214 -1.36 -6.45 -14.33
N GLY A 215 -2.19 -6.46 -13.29
CA GLY A 215 -3.56 -6.91 -13.35
C GLY A 215 -4.45 -5.97 -14.20
N LYS A 216 -5.42 -6.55 -14.87
CA LYS A 216 -6.48 -5.82 -15.58
C LYS A 216 -7.66 -5.64 -14.63
N ASN A 217 -8.26 -4.46 -14.63
CA ASN A 217 -9.43 -4.21 -13.80
C ASN A 217 -10.44 -3.32 -14.50
N LEU A 218 -11.71 -3.52 -14.13
CA LEU A 218 -12.85 -2.70 -14.52
C LEU A 218 -13.68 -2.43 -13.28
N SER A 219 -13.93 -1.15 -12.96
CA SER A 219 -14.75 -0.80 -11.81
C SER A 219 -15.97 0.03 -12.20
N THR A 220 -17.07 -0.14 -11.47
CA THR A 220 -18.25 0.71 -11.64
C THR A 220 -17.94 2.18 -11.39
N GLY A 221 -16.96 2.49 -10.53
CA GLY A 221 -16.48 3.86 -10.34
C GLY A 221 -15.89 4.48 -11.60
N GLN A 222 -15.03 3.72 -12.33
CA GLN A 222 -14.46 4.19 -13.61
C GLN A 222 -15.55 4.47 -14.67
N LEU A 223 -16.59 3.63 -14.70
CA LEU A 223 -17.73 3.79 -15.61
C LEU A 223 -18.56 5.03 -15.28
N LEU A 224 -18.84 5.26 -14.00
CA LEU A 224 -19.54 6.45 -13.52
C LEU A 224 -18.74 7.74 -13.77
N ASP A 225 -17.42 7.70 -13.55
CA ASP A 225 -16.55 8.84 -13.85
C ASP A 225 -16.47 9.12 -15.36
N PHE A 226 -16.43 8.08 -16.19
CA PHE A 226 -16.49 8.22 -17.64
C PHE A 226 -17.82 8.84 -18.09
N SER A 227 -18.94 8.32 -17.60
CA SER A 227 -20.29 8.82 -17.90
C SER A 227 -20.42 10.32 -17.55
N ARG A 228 -19.96 10.74 -16.39
CA ARG A 228 -19.97 12.12 -15.95
C ARG A 228 -19.08 13.01 -16.82
N ASP A 229 -17.83 12.59 -17.09
CA ASP A 229 -16.90 13.37 -17.91
C ASP A 229 -17.44 13.54 -19.34
N MET A 230 -18.07 12.48 -19.92
CA MET A 230 -18.71 12.51 -21.24
C MET A 230 -19.87 13.50 -21.28
N LEU A 231 -20.76 13.47 -20.25
CA LEU A 231 -21.89 14.39 -20.16
C LEU A 231 -21.42 15.85 -20.07
N ALA A 232 -20.48 16.13 -19.16
CA ALA A 232 -19.98 17.48 -18.96
C ALA A 232 -19.32 18.04 -20.23
N THR A 233 -18.42 17.28 -20.85
CA THR A 233 -17.73 17.69 -22.07
C THR A 233 -18.71 17.83 -23.26
N GLY A 234 -19.64 16.87 -23.41
CA GLY A 234 -20.64 16.89 -24.48
C GLY A 234 -21.55 18.10 -24.42
N LEU A 235 -22.06 18.45 -23.23
CA LEU A 235 -22.90 19.63 -23.03
C LEU A 235 -22.15 20.95 -23.20
N GLN A 236 -20.86 20.97 -22.85
CA GLN A 236 -20.03 22.18 -22.93
C GLN A 236 -19.54 22.45 -24.35
N LEU A 237 -19.06 21.44 -25.09
CA LEU A 237 -18.32 21.60 -26.34
C LEU A 237 -19.07 21.13 -27.58
N ALA A 238 -20.07 20.23 -27.45
CA ALA A 238 -20.77 19.61 -28.58
C ALA A 238 -22.28 19.50 -28.32
N ARG A 239 -22.86 20.52 -27.71
CA ARG A 239 -24.29 20.56 -27.38
C ARG A 239 -25.15 20.40 -28.64
N GLY A 240 -26.08 19.44 -28.60
CA GLY A 240 -27.02 19.19 -29.72
C GLY A 240 -26.46 18.33 -30.85
N LEU A 241 -25.19 17.90 -30.82
CA LEU A 241 -24.62 16.99 -31.82
C LEU A 241 -24.87 15.51 -31.49
N ALA A 242 -25.12 15.19 -30.23
CA ALA A 242 -25.58 13.88 -29.79
C ALA A 242 -26.48 14.04 -28.55
N ASP A 243 -27.24 13.00 -28.22
CA ASP A 243 -27.98 12.96 -26.95
C ASP A 243 -27.06 12.49 -25.81
N TRP A 244 -26.24 13.45 -25.34
CA TRP A 244 -25.28 13.20 -24.27
C TRP A 244 -25.92 12.75 -22.96
N GLN A 245 -27.17 13.18 -22.71
CA GLN A 245 -27.91 12.78 -21.50
C GLN A 245 -28.33 11.31 -21.58
N ALA A 246 -28.86 10.87 -22.73
CA ALA A 246 -29.24 9.48 -22.95
C ALA A 246 -28.02 8.54 -22.91
N LEU A 247 -26.89 8.91 -23.56
CA LEU A 247 -25.66 8.13 -23.59
C LEU A 247 -25.04 7.99 -22.17
N SER A 248 -24.99 9.10 -21.46
CA SER A 248 -24.49 9.12 -20.06
C SER A 248 -25.40 8.29 -19.16
N GLY A 249 -26.72 8.49 -19.24
CA GLY A 249 -27.71 7.75 -18.47
C GLY A 249 -27.67 6.24 -18.71
N ALA A 250 -27.50 5.82 -19.98
CA ALA A 250 -27.38 4.41 -20.33
C ALA A 250 -26.12 3.76 -19.72
N THR A 251 -24.97 4.44 -19.78
CA THR A 251 -23.71 3.94 -19.19
C THR A 251 -23.80 3.88 -17.66
N GLU A 252 -24.38 4.90 -17.05
CA GLU A 252 -24.59 4.95 -15.60
C GLU A 252 -25.54 3.84 -15.12
N HIS A 253 -26.64 3.62 -15.84
CA HIS A 253 -27.58 2.56 -15.56
C HIS A 253 -26.93 1.19 -15.66
N ALA A 254 -26.21 0.90 -16.74
CA ALA A 254 -25.50 -0.36 -16.92
C ALA A 254 -24.44 -0.61 -15.84
N ALA A 255 -23.72 0.41 -15.39
CA ALA A 255 -22.76 0.31 -14.29
C ALA A 255 -23.45 -0.01 -12.96
N ARG A 256 -24.60 0.59 -12.69
CA ARG A 256 -25.39 0.31 -11.47
C ARG A 256 -26.03 -1.08 -11.52
N GLU A 257 -26.56 -1.50 -12.67
CA GLU A 257 -27.09 -2.84 -12.89
C GLU A 257 -26.04 -3.91 -12.61
N LEU A 258 -24.83 -3.74 -13.15
CA LEU A 258 -23.71 -4.65 -12.90
C LEU A 258 -23.40 -4.78 -11.39
N ARG A 259 -23.54 -3.69 -10.63
CA ARG A 259 -23.38 -3.72 -9.16
C ARG A 259 -24.54 -4.42 -8.46
N LEU A 260 -25.77 -4.23 -8.95
CA LEU A 260 -26.98 -4.80 -8.35
C LEU A 260 -27.06 -6.32 -8.52
N VAL A 261 -26.61 -6.86 -9.64
CA VAL A 261 -26.57 -8.32 -9.89
C VAL A 261 -25.75 -9.07 -8.84
N VAL A 262 -24.74 -8.41 -8.23
CA VAL A 262 -23.92 -8.98 -7.15
C VAL A 262 -24.68 -9.04 -5.81
N GLY A 263 -25.79 -8.31 -5.67
CA GLY A 263 -26.67 -8.36 -4.50
C GLY A 263 -26.01 -7.84 -3.20
N GLN A 264 -26.41 -8.42 -2.07
CA GLN A 264 -26.01 -8.00 -0.72
C GLN A 264 -24.71 -8.66 -0.22
N ALA A 265 -23.71 -8.86 -1.08
CA ALA A 265 -22.41 -9.31 -0.61
C ALA A 265 -21.81 -8.27 0.35
N TYR A 266 -21.15 -8.74 1.42
CA TYR A 266 -20.58 -7.87 2.44
C TYR A 266 -19.51 -6.95 1.84
N PRO A 267 -19.53 -5.63 2.14
CA PRO A 267 -18.48 -4.71 1.69
C PRO A 267 -17.10 -5.18 2.13
N GLY A 268 -16.16 -5.22 1.20
CA GLY A 268 -14.80 -5.71 1.41
C GLY A 268 -14.61 -7.22 1.13
N SER A 269 -15.67 -7.93 0.73
CA SER A 269 -15.54 -9.33 0.30
C SER A 269 -14.98 -9.43 -1.12
N LYS A 270 -14.25 -10.54 -1.36
CA LYS A 270 -13.79 -10.97 -2.68
C LYS A 270 -14.57 -12.23 -3.07
N LEU A 271 -15.28 -12.19 -4.19
CA LEU A 271 -15.96 -13.34 -4.75
C LEU A 271 -15.05 -14.02 -5.76
N ARG A 272 -14.94 -15.34 -5.66
CA ARG A 272 -14.14 -16.15 -6.59
C ARG A 272 -14.75 -16.12 -7.98
N TRP A 273 -13.89 -16.24 -8.99
CA TRP A 273 -14.31 -16.30 -10.37
C TRP A 273 -13.45 -17.32 -11.14
N THR A 274 -13.80 -18.58 -11.00
CA THR A 274 -13.07 -19.70 -11.61
C THR A 274 -13.63 -20.11 -12.97
N ASP A 275 -14.93 -19.91 -13.18
CA ASP A 275 -15.66 -20.30 -14.38
C ASP A 275 -16.07 -19.07 -15.23
N ALA A 276 -17.08 -19.21 -16.07
CA ALA A 276 -17.62 -18.11 -16.86
C ALA A 276 -18.33 -17.05 -16.01
N THR A 277 -18.76 -17.41 -14.80
CA THR A 277 -19.54 -16.55 -13.90
C THR A 277 -18.90 -16.56 -12.49
N PRO A 278 -18.85 -15.41 -11.80
CA PRO A 278 -18.41 -15.37 -10.42
C PRO A 278 -19.28 -16.24 -9.51
N GLU A 279 -18.66 -16.80 -8.45
CA GLU A 279 -19.32 -17.69 -7.52
C GLU A 279 -20.53 -17.04 -6.84
N GLY A 280 -21.65 -17.76 -6.79
CA GLY A 280 -22.89 -17.30 -6.17
C GLY A 280 -23.76 -16.38 -7.04
N LEU A 281 -23.36 -16.08 -8.29
CA LEU A 281 -24.15 -15.27 -9.21
C LEU A 281 -24.89 -16.11 -10.25
N HIS A 282 -26.05 -15.59 -10.70
CA HIS A 282 -26.82 -16.20 -11.79
C HIS A 282 -26.18 -15.87 -13.15
N ALA A 283 -25.75 -16.91 -13.88
CA ALA A 283 -25.00 -16.77 -15.15
C ALA A 283 -25.73 -15.90 -16.18
N ARG A 284 -27.06 -16.04 -16.31
CA ARG A 284 -27.86 -15.28 -17.28
C ARG A 284 -27.93 -13.80 -16.93
N GLU A 285 -28.12 -13.47 -15.65
CA GLU A 285 -28.19 -12.09 -15.17
C GLU A 285 -26.83 -11.40 -15.30
N TRP A 286 -25.75 -12.11 -14.90
CA TRP A 286 -24.38 -11.62 -15.04
C TRP A 286 -23.99 -11.34 -16.48
N ALA A 287 -24.23 -12.30 -17.38
CA ALA A 287 -23.97 -12.12 -18.80
C ALA A 287 -24.81 -10.99 -19.43
N GLY A 288 -26.09 -10.87 -19.02
CA GLY A 288 -26.97 -9.79 -19.41
C GLY A 288 -26.46 -8.41 -19.01
N ALA A 289 -26.02 -8.26 -17.77
CA ALA A 289 -25.47 -6.99 -17.27
C ALA A 289 -24.17 -6.59 -18.00
N LEU A 290 -23.27 -7.54 -18.26
CA LEU A 290 -22.05 -7.28 -19.05
C LEU A 290 -22.38 -6.93 -20.52
N SER A 291 -23.36 -7.59 -21.12
CA SER A 291 -23.81 -7.28 -22.51
C SER A 291 -24.43 -5.88 -22.59
N SER A 292 -25.26 -5.51 -21.62
CA SER A 292 -25.84 -4.15 -21.52
C SER A 292 -24.74 -3.08 -21.38
N LEU A 293 -23.72 -3.35 -20.53
CA LEU A 293 -22.58 -2.47 -20.38
C LEU A 293 -21.79 -2.31 -21.69
N LEU A 294 -21.49 -3.42 -22.38
CA LEU A 294 -20.80 -3.37 -23.69
C LEU A 294 -21.55 -2.56 -24.70
N ALA A 295 -22.88 -2.75 -24.83
CA ALA A 295 -23.73 -2.02 -25.75
C ALA A 295 -23.72 -0.50 -25.44
N SER A 296 -23.80 -0.13 -24.15
CA SER A 296 -23.77 1.28 -23.74
C SER A 296 -22.42 1.96 -24.05
N LEU A 297 -21.30 1.25 -23.81
CA LEU A 297 -19.97 1.75 -24.13
C LEU A 297 -19.69 1.86 -25.61
N GLN A 298 -20.21 0.93 -26.42
CA GLN A 298 -20.11 1.01 -27.88
C GLN A 298 -20.91 2.21 -28.44
N ALA A 299 -22.14 2.41 -27.98
CA ALA A 299 -22.95 3.56 -28.39
C ALA A 299 -22.28 4.90 -27.99
N ALA A 300 -21.67 4.96 -26.80
CA ALA A 300 -20.90 6.11 -26.38
C ALA A 300 -19.64 6.33 -27.25
N SER A 301 -18.92 5.25 -27.59
CA SER A 301 -17.74 5.30 -28.46
C SER A 301 -18.08 5.79 -29.85
N ASP A 302 -19.18 5.30 -30.45
CA ASP A 302 -19.63 5.70 -31.79
C ASP A 302 -19.99 7.20 -31.80
N ALA A 303 -20.75 7.67 -30.82
CA ALA A 303 -21.10 9.08 -30.70
C ALA A 303 -19.87 9.99 -30.49
N LEU A 304 -18.94 9.59 -29.64
CA LEU A 304 -17.69 10.32 -29.39
C LEU A 304 -16.78 10.34 -30.61
N GLY A 305 -16.77 9.27 -31.40
CA GLY A 305 -16.05 9.20 -32.67
C GLY A 305 -16.48 10.27 -33.67
N THR A 306 -17.78 10.61 -33.74
CA THR A 306 -18.29 11.63 -34.64
C THR A 306 -17.84 13.05 -34.32
N VAL A 307 -17.48 13.32 -33.06
CA VAL A 307 -17.07 14.64 -32.58
C VAL A 307 -15.58 14.69 -32.17
N SER A 308 -14.84 13.63 -32.41
CA SER A 308 -13.46 13.48 -31.91
C SER A 308 -12.52 14.59 -32.42
N GLU A 309 -12.72 15.10 -33.63
CA GLU A 309 -11.89 16.17 -34.22
C GLU A 309 -12.14 17.56 -33.61
N MET A 310 -13.22 17.74 -32.84
CA MET A 310 -13.61 19.06 -32.33
C MET A 310 -12.74 19.53 -31.15
N ALA A 311 -12.31 18.60 -30.28
CA ALA A 311 -11.47 18.92 -29.13
C ALA A 311 -10.68 17.70 -28.64
N PRO A 312 -9.49 17.91 -28.06
CA PRO A 312 -8.69 16.82 -27.49
C PRO A 312 -9.42 16.01 -26.40
N ASP A 313 -10.35 16.63 -25.71
CA ASP A 313 -11.18 15.99 -24.69
C ASP A 313 -12.04 14.87 -25.29
N PHE A 314 -12.60 15.06 -26.48
CA PHE A 314 -13.38 14.03 -27.18
C PHE A 314 -12.50 12.89 -27.69
N VAL A 315 -11.31 13.19 -28.21
CA VAL A 315 -10.34 12.14 -28.58
C VAL A 315 -10.07 11.24 -27.36
N ARG A 316 -9.79 11.86 -26.22
CA ARG A 316 -9.48 11.09 -25.01
C ARG A 316 -10.69 10.32 -24.47
N LEU A 317 -11.90 10.90 -24.54
CA LEU A 317 -13.13 10.21 -24.14
C LEU A 317 -13.43 9.02 -25.07
N HIS A 318 -13.20 9.17 -26.37
CA HIS A 318 -13.37 8.10 -27.35
C HIS A 318 -12.39 6.93 -27.07
N GLU A 319 -11.10 7.23 -26.87
CA GLU A 319 -10.09 6.24 -26.48
C GLU A 319 -10.49 5.54 -25.18
N ARG A 320 -10.96 6.30 -24.19
CA ARG A 320 -11.39 5.77 -22.89
C ARG A 320 -12.63 4.86 -23.02
N ALA A 321 -13.59 5.21 -23.87
CA ALA A 321 -14.74 4.35 -24.18
C ALA A 321 -14.30 3.01 -24.75
N ALA A 322 -13.38 3.03 -25.72
CA ALA A 322 -12.81 1.83 -26.34
C ALA A 322 -12.04 0.97 -25.31
N GLU A 323 -11.19 1.59 -24.48
CA GLU A 323 -10.45 0.89 -23.40
C GLU A 323 -11.41 0.21 -22.40
N LEU A 324 -12.50 0.89 -22.00
CA LEU A 324 -13.49 0.34 -21.08
C LEU A 324 -14.30 -0.80 -21.72
N ALA A 325 -14.65 -0.66 -23.00
CA ALA A 325 -15.32 -1.71 -23.75
C ALA A 325 -14.44 -2.96 -23.92
N GLU A 326 -13.15 -2.79 -24.22
CA GLU A 326 -12.18 -3.89 -24.29
C GLU A 326 -12.07 -4.64 -22.96
N ARG A 327 -12.01 -3.92 -21.83
CA ARG A 327 -12.00 -4.52 -20.48
C ARG A 327 -13.31 -5.25 -20.18
N ALA A 328 -14.46 -4.66 -20.51
CA ALA A 328 -15.75 -5.33 -20.33
C ALA A 328 -15.84 -6.61 -21.17
N LEU A 329 -15.34 -6.58 -22.41
CA LEU A 329 -15.24 -7.75 -23.28
C LEU A 329 -14.30 -8.82 -22.71
N LEU A 330 -13.16 -8.44 -22.12
CA LEU A 330 -12.26 -9.38 -21.43
C LEU A 330 -13.01 -10.15 -20.34
N PHE A 331 -13.78 -9.44 -19.50
CA PHE A 331 -14.52 -10.04 -18.40
C PHE A 331 -15.80 -10.81 -18.83
N SER A 332 -16.24 -10.67 -20.08
CA SER A 332 -17.32 -11.48 -20.65
C SER A 332 -16.86 -12.84 -21.21
N ARG A 333 -15.53 -13.03 -21.35
CA ARG A 333 -14.91 -14.26 -21.84
C ARG A 333 -14.40 -15.11 -20.68
N ALA A 334 -14.15 -16.39 -20.93
CA ALA A 334 -13.46 -17.26 -19.96
C ALA A 334 -12.04 -16.70 -19.65
N ALA A 335 -11.56 -16.94 -18.43
CA ALA A 335 -10.22 -16.53 -18.04
C ALA A 335 -9.15 -17.26 -18.86
N GLU A 336 -8.09 -16.55 -19.22
CA GLU A 336 -6.92 -17.18 -19.84
C GLU A 336 -6.13 -18.00 -18.79
N SER A 337 -5.45 -19.06 -19.26
CA SER A 337 -4.62 -19.88 -18.38
C SER A 337 -3.49 -19.07 -17.75
N GLY A 338 -3.41 -19.05 -16.42
CA GLY A 338 -2.33 -18.41 -15.66
C GLY A 338 -2.71 -17.09 -14.98
N GLY A 339 -3.93 -16.56 -15.19
CA GLY A 339 -4.49 -15.44 -14.44
C GLY A 339 -5.49 -15.89 -13.38
N VAL A 340 -5.66 -15.08 -12.37
CA VAL A 340 -6.69 -15.26 -11.33
C VAL A 340 -7.71 -14.15 -11.45
N ARG A 341 -9.00 -14.53 -11.47
CA ARG A 341 -10.12 -13.59 -11.49
C ARG A 341 -10.88 -13.57 -10.18
N TRP A 342 -11.35 -12.38 -9.81
CA TRP A 342 -12.28 -12.21 -8.68
C TRP A 342 -13.07 -10.92 -8.82
N LEU A 343 -14.14 -10.80 -8.04
CA LEU A 343 -14.83 -9.54 -7.81
C LEU A 343 -14.47 -8.98 -6.44
N GLU A 344 -14.16 -7.70 -6.37
CA GLU A 344 -14.07 -6.95 -5.12
C GLU A 344 -15.38 -6.20 -4.91
N VAL A 345 -16.07 -6.52 -3.82
CA VAL A 345 -17.38 -5.94 -3.52
C VAL A 345 -17.23 -4.85 -2.47
N GLY A 346 -17.57 -3.63 -2.86
CA GLY A 346 -17.55 -2.46 -1.99
C GLY A 346 -18.75 -1.55 -2.29
N ALA A 347 -18.62 -0.26 -2.00
CA ALA A 347 -19.53 0.76 -2.52
C ALA A 347 -19.53 0.73 -4.06
N GLN A 348 -18.36 0.50 -4.64
CA GLN A 348 -18.14 0.19 -6.05
C GLN A 348 -17.84 -1.30 -6.22
N LEU A 349 -18.24 -1.85 -7.36
CA LEU A 349 -17.82 -3.19 -7.78
C LEU A 349 -16.57 -3.08 -8.63
N ARG A 350 -15.61 -3.99 -8.40
CA ARG A 350 -14.39 -4.07 -9.17
C ARG A 350 -14.17 -5.49 -9.67
N LEU A 351 -14.10 -5.65 -10.96
CA LEU A 351 -13.71 -6.87 -11.66
C LEU A 351 -12.20 -6.85 -11.78
N VAL A 352 -11.53 -7.92 -11.38
CA VAL A 352 -10.06 -8.00 -11.37
C VAL A 352 -9.62 -9.29 -12.04
N GLU A 353 -8.61 -9.20 -12.89
CA GLU A 353 -7.80 -10.31 -13.38
C GLU A 353 -6.34 -9.96 -13.15
N ALA A 354 -5.60 -10.80 -12.45
CA ALA A 354 -4.19 -10.54 -12.15
C ALA A 354 -3.33 -11.80 -12.32
N PRO A 355 -2.02 -11.62 -12.65
CA PRO A 355 -1.06 -12.72 -12.61
C PRO A 355 -0.82 -13.18 -11.16
N LEU A 356 -0.32 -14.41 -10.99
CA LEU A 356 -0.01 -14.97 -9.68
C LEU A 356 1.22 -14.32 -9.02
N ASP A 357 2.16 -13.87 -9.84
CA ASP A 357 3.41 -13.22 -9.43
C ASP A 357 3.95 -12.29 -10.52
N ILE A 358 5.08 -11.65 -10.25
CA ILE A 358 5.77 -10.75 -11.18
C ILE A 358 7.08 -11.33 -11.69
N ALA A 359 7.36 -12.61 -11.41
CA ALA A 359 8.68 -13.22 -11.66
C ALA A 359 9.15 -13.04 -13.10
N LYS A 360 8.31 -13.34 -14.08
CA LYS A 360 8.68 -13.21 -15.51
C LYS A 360 8.98 -11.77 -15.90
N SER A 361 8.16 -10.82 -15.45
CA SER A 361 8.27 -9.38 -15.79
C SER A 361 9.51 -8.75 -15.18
N ILE A 362 9.87 -9.10 -13.95
CA ILE A 362 11.05 -8.57 -13.27
C ILE A 362 12.31 -9.28 -13.74
N ALA A 363 12.32 -10.61 -13.84
CA ALA A 363 13.50 -11.37 -14.30
C ALA A 363 13.99 -10.90 -15.67
N ALA A 364 13.10 -10.66 -16.62
CA ALA A 364 13.45 -10.17 -17.95
C ALA A 364 14.18 -8.80 -17.94
N ARG A 365 13.99 -8.00 -16.88
CA ARG A 365 14.63 -6.68 -16.73
C ARG A 365 15.90 -6.72 -15.90
N VAL A 366 15.90 -7.52 -14.84
CA VAL A 366 17.02 -7.64 -13.90
C VAL A 366 18.14 -8.48 -14.51
N PHE A 367 17.77 -9.50 -15.28
CA PHE A 367 18.69 -10.40 -15.98
C PHE A 367 18.51 -10.32 -17.52
N PRO A 368 18.79 -9.16 -18.15
CA PRO A 368 18.64 -9.03 -19.59
C PRO A 368 19.68 -9.87 -20.33
N PRO A 369 19.43 -10.26 -21.60
CA PRO A 369 20.45 -10.87 -22.45
C PRO A 369 21.72 -10.03 -22.50
N ALA A 370 22.88 -10.67 -22.67
CA ALA A 370 24.22 -10.11 -22.51
C ALA A 370 24.59 -8.86 -23.35
N GLN A 371 23.72 -8.41 -24.26
CA GLN A 371 23.93 -7.24 -25.12
C GLN A 371 23.50 -5.91 -24.49
N ASN A 372 22.77 -5.90 -23.34
CA ASN A 372 22.34 -4.70 -22.68
C ASN A 372 23.29 -4.28 -21.57
N ALA A 373 23.50 -2.96 -21.41
CA ALA A 373 24.35 -2.42 -20.36
C ALA A 373 23.90 -2.93 -18.99
N ALA A 374 24.81 -3.59 -18.27
CA ALA A 374 24.57 -4.14 -16.95
C ALA A 374 24.18 -3.02 -15.98
N LYS A 375 23.12 -3.25 -15.20
CA LYS A 375 22.61 -2.34 -14.17
C LYS A 375 22.74 -2.99 -12.80
N SER A 376 22.91 -2.14 -11.78
CA SER A 376 22.86 -2.59 -10.41
C SER A 376 21.44 -2.49 -9.90
N TRP A 377 20.85 -3.60 -9.48
CA TRP A 377 19.54 -3.70 -8.90
C TRP A 377 19.67 -4.05 -7.42
N ILE A 378 19.22 -3.19 -6.54
CA ILE A 378 19.35 -3.36 -5.09
C ILE A 378 17.96 -3.39 -4.50
N PHE A 379 17.60 -4.52 -3.89
CA PHE A 379 16.32 -4.72 -3.22
C PHE A 379 16.58 -4.84 -1.73
N THR A 380 15.94 -3.98 -0.93
CA THR A 380 16.16 -3.98 0.51
C THR A 380 14.87 -3.86 1.30
N SER A 381 14.78 -4.59 2.38
CA SER A 381 13.70 -4.49 3.37
C SER A 381 14.16 -5.01 4.73
N ALA A 382 13.36 -4.76 5.76
CA ALA A 382 13.55 -5.37 7.08
C ALA A 382 13.15 -6.86 7.10
N THR A 383 12.27 -7.27 6.18
CA THR A 383 11.68 -8.61 6.15
C THR A 383 11.51 -9.06 4.71
N LEU A 384 12.27 -10.05 4.27
CA LEU A 384 12.23 -10.61 2.91
C LEU A 384 12.08 -12.14 2.90
N GLY A 385 12.10 -12.78 4.07
CA GLY A 385 11.91 -14.21 4.17
C GLY A 385 12.31 -14.79 5.54
N ASP A 386 12.13 -16.10 5.68
CA ASP A 386 12.50 -16.87 6.86
C ASP A 386 13.63 -17.88 6.60
N ASP A 387 14.07 -18.02 5.34
CA ASP A 387 15.17 -18.87 4.90
C ASP A 387 16.41 -18.07 4.45
N GLU A 388 17.53 -18.78 4.19
CA GLU A 388 18.80 -18.17 3.79
C GLU A 388 18.76 -17.53 2.40
N LYS A 389 17.93 -18.05 1.48
CA LYS A 389 17.77 -17.56 0.10
C LYS A 389 16.71 -16.47 -0.02
N LEU A 390 16.02 -16.16 1.07
CA LEU A 390 14.88 -15.23 1.08
C LEU A 390 13.83 -15.62 0.03
N SER A 391 13.53 -16.93 -0.06
CA SER A 391 12.72 -17.54 -1.13
C SER A 391 11.31 -16.94 -1.20
N TRP A 392 10.75 -16.54 -0.07
CA TRP A 392 9.47 -15.82 -0.01
C TRP A 392 9.43 -14.57 -0.90
N PHE A 393 10.55 -13.85 -1.02
CA PHE A 393 10.66 -12.65 -1.86
C PHE A 393 11.27 -12.96 -3.23
N THR A 394 12.38 -13.72 -3.26
CA THR A 394 13.17 -13.89 -4.49
C THR A 394 12.43 -14.70 -5.56
N GLN A 395 11.65 -15.71 -5.18
CA GLN A 395 10.90 -16.54 -6.14
C GLN A 395 9.79 -15.76 -6.86
N PRO A 396 8.81 -15.13 -6.16
CA PRO A 396 7.72 -14.42 -6.84
C PRO A 396 8.16 -13.14 -7.55
N CYS A 397 9.37 -12.63 -7.23
CA CYS A 397 10.00 -11.52 -7.94
C CYS A 397 10.98 -11.96 -9.05
N GLY A 398 11.17 -13.26 -9.28
CA GLY A 398 12.09 -13.75 -10.31
C GLY A 398 13.56 -13.40 -10.06
N LEU A 399 13.97 -13.33 -8.79
CA LEU A 399 15.30 -12.91 -8.34
C LEU A 399 16.13 -14.06 -7.76
N THR A 400 15.86 -15.30 -8.16
CA THR A 400 16.53 -16.51 -7.64
C THR A 400 18.04 -16.52 -7.87
N GLU A 401 18.50 -15.83 -8.91
CA GLU A 401 19.93 -15.71 -9.27
C GLU A 401 20.62 -14.48 -8.64
N ALA A 402 19.87 -13.64 -7.90
CA ALA A 402 20.42 -12.47 -7.24
C ALA A 402 21.29 -12.88 -6.04
N ARG A 403 22.33 -12.11 -5.75
CA ARG A 403 23.10 -12.29 -4.51
C ARG A 403 22.25 -11.88 -3.31
N VAL A 404 22.33 -12.64 -2.22
CA VAL A 404 21.56 -12.41 -1.00
C VAL A 404 22.49 -12.03 0.13
N LEU A 405 22.09 -11.02 0.90
CA LEU A 405 22.76 -10.62 2.15
C LEU A 405 21.72 -10.49 3.27
N ARG A 406 22.02 -11.03 4.43
CA ARG A 406 21.21 -10.84 5.64
C ARG A 406 22.03 -10.11 6.70
N VAL A 407 21.56 -8.95 7.12
CA VAL A 407 22.20 -8.11 8.15
C VAL A 407 21.36 -8.15 9.42
N GLY A 408 21.93 -8.62 10.49
CA GLY A 408 21.28 -8.69 11.80
C GLY A 408 20.96 -7.29 12.37
N SER A 409 20.12 -7.26 13.41
CA SER A 409 19.82 -6.02 14.13
C SER A 409 20.98 -5.64 15.06
N PRO A 410 21.28 -4.33 15.21
CA PRO A 410 22.21 -3.86 16.23
C PRO A 410 21.63 -3.90 17.65
N PHE A 411 20.31 -4.10 17.76
CA PHE A 411 19.62 -4.09 19.05
C PHE A 411 19.84 -5.38 19.85
N ASP A 412 20.04 -5.25 21.15
CA ASP A 412 20.10 -6.38 22.08
C ASP A 412 18.69 -6.80 22.51
N TYR A 413 17.99 -7.49 21.60
CA TYR A 413 16.63 -7.95 21.86
C TYR A 413 16.49 -8.83 23.10
N ALA A 414 17.53 -9.58 23.46
CA ALA A 414 17.50 -10.44 24.66
C ALA A 414 17.33 -9.64 25.95
N ARG A 415 17.84 -8.39 25.97
CA ARG A 415 17.74 -7.48 27.12
C ARG A 415 16.58 -6.50 26.99
N GLN A 416 16.32 -6.02 25.74
CA GLN A 416 15.35 -4.96 25.48
C GLN A 416 13.91 -5.49 25.37
N ALA A 417 13.73 -6.72 24.91
CA ALA A 417 12.40 -7.24 24.58
C ALA A 417 12.13 -8.62 25.19
N ALA A 418 10.88 -8.83 25.55
CA ALA A 418 10.39 -10.16 25.93
C ALA A 418 9.15 -10.51 25.09
N PHE A 419 8.83 -11.80 24.97
CA PHE A 419 7.59 -12.22 24.37
C PHE A 419 6.85 -13.25 25.22
N TYR A 420 5.52 -13.20 25.17
CA TYR A 420 4.63 -14.05 25.93
C TYR A 420 3.54 -14.67 25.04
N ILE A 421 3.17 -15.92 25.32
CA ILE A 421 2.07 -16.63 24.65
C ILE A 421 1.08 -17.07 25.72
N PRO A 422 -0.11 -16.42 25.82
CA PRO A 422 -1.16 -16.82 26.77
C PRO A 422 -1.64 -18.24 26.52
N LYS A 423 -1.79 -19.04 27.61
CA LYS A 423 -2.24 -20.45 27.54
C LYS A 423 -3.76 -20.58 27.67
N ASN A 424 -4.41 -19.63 28.33
CA ASN A 424 -5.80 -19.74 28.78
C ASN A 424 -6.82 -18.99 27.91
N LEU A 425 -6.39 -18.50 26.73
CA LEU A 425 -7.31 -17.86 25.79
C LEU A 425 -8.08 -18.90 24.98
N PRO A 426 -9.34 -18.62 24.61
CA PRO A 426 -10.09 -19.44 23.64
C PRO A 426 -9.30 -19.61 22.33
N LYS A 427 -9.60 -20.67 21.57
CA LYS A 427 -8.93 -20.89 20.27
C LYS A 427 -9.24 -19.74 19.31
N PRO A 428 -8.32 -19.36 18.40
CA PRO A 428 -8.51 -18.24 17.47
C PRO A 428 -9.74 -18.30 16.56
N GLY A 429 -10.31 -19.50 16.35
CA GLY A 429 -11.56 -19.70 15.61
C GLY A 429 -12.83 -19.54 16.46
N ASP A 430 -12.70 -19.46 17.77
CA ASP A 430 -13.84 -19.31 18.69
C ASP A 430 -14.38 -17.86 18.63
N PRO A 431 -15.69 -17.65 18.52
CA PRO A 431 -16.30 -16.32 18.60
C PRO A 431 -15.97 -15.53 19.86
N ALA A 432 -15.69 -16.22 20.98
CA ALA A 432 -15.29 -15.60 22.25
C ALA A 432 -13.83 -15.08 22.25
N HIS A 433 -12.98 -15.54 21.33
CA HIS A 433 -11.56 -15.19 21.31
C HIS A 433 -11.29 -13.68 21.26
N PRO A 434 -11.90 -12.88 20.36
CA PRO A 434 -11.62 -11.44 20.30
C PRO A 434 -11.98 -10.70 21.60
N VAL A 435 -13.07 -11.10 22.26
CA VAL A 435 -13.49 -10.49 23.54
C VAL A 435 -12.54 -10.88 24.68
N ALA A 436 -12.08 -12.13 24.72
CA ALA A 436 -11.09 -12.58 25.69
C ALA A 436 -9.73 -11.89 25.49
N VAL A 437 -9.31 -11.70 24.25
CA VAL A 437 -8.10 -10.91 23.92
C VAL A 437 -8.25 -9.46 24.38
N ALA A 438 -9.42 -8.83 24.16
CA ALA A 438 -9.69 -7.47 24.60
C ALA A 438 -9.64 -7.32 26.12
N ALA A 439 -10.24 -8.28 26.87
CA ALA A 439 -10.22 -8.27 28.33
C ALA A 439 -8.78 -8.36 28.86
N ALA A 440 -8.00 -9.33 28.37
CA ALA A 440 -6.59 -9.48 28.75
C ALA A 440 -5.76 -8.24 28.37
N ALA A 441 -5.96 -7.71 27.17
CA ALA A 441 -5.28 -6.49 26.70
C ALA A 441 -5.61 -5.27 27.56
N ALA A 442 -6.86 -5.15 28.04
CA ALA A 442 -7.25 -4.08 28.94
C ALA A 442 -6.52 -4.15 30.29
N ASP A 443 -6.38 -5.34 30.84
CA ASP A 443 -5.68 -5.53 32.11
C ASP A 443 -4.19 -5.23 32.00
N TRP A 444 -3.54 -5.71 30.93
CA TRP A 444 -2.12 -5.42 30.68
C TRP A 444 -1.87 -3.95 30.35
N ALA A 445 -2.75 -3.32 29.58
CA ALA A 445 -2.65 -1.91 29.25
C ALA A 445 -2.83 -1.01 30.47
N ARG A 446 -3.74 -1.35 31.42
CA ARG A 446 -3.87 -0.62 32.69
C ARG A 446 -2.59 -0.68 33.51
N ARG A 447 -1.97 -1.86 33.65
CA ARG A 447 -0.68 -2.00 34.34
C ARG A 447 0.40 -1.12 33.76
N LEU A 448 0.47 -1.09 32.43
CA LEU A 448 1.49 -0.32 31.71
C LEU A 448 1.16 1.18 31.64
N GLY A 449 -0.05 1.62 32.02
CA GLY A 449 -0.49 3.00 31.83
C GLY A 449 -0.71 3.38 30.37
N GLY A 450 -1.29 2.47 29.57
CA GLY A 450 -1.46 2.62 28.12
C GLY A 450 -0.27 2.08 27.32
N ARG A 451 0.33 2.89 26.45
CA ARG A 451 1.53 2.60 25.64
C ARG A 451 1.46 1.26 24.90
N THR A 452 0.22 0.88 24.47
CA THR A 452 -0.13 -0.44 23.97
C THR A 452 -0.67 -0.35 22.54
N MET A 453 -0.19 -1.25 21.68
CA MET A 453 -0.74 -1.45 20.33
C MET A 453 -1.29 -2.87 20.21
N VAL A 454 -2.57 -2.99 19.82
CA VAL A 454 -3.22 -4.27 19.51
C VAL A 454 -3.31 -4.42 18.01
N LEU A 455 -2.59 -5.39 17.47
CA LEU A 455 -2.55 -5.70 16.05
C LEU A 455 -3.50 -6.87 15.76
N THR A 456 -4.50 -6.61 14.95
CA THR A 456 -5.52 -7.60 14.57
C THR A 456 -5.31 -8.11 13.15
N THR A 457 -5.61 -9.38 12.92
CA THR A 457 -5.43 -10.02 11.62
C THR A 457 -6.66 -9.86 10.71
N THR A 458 -7.81 -9.45 11.23
CA THR A 458 -9.04 -9.25 10.46
C THR A 458 -9.78 -7.98 10.88
N LEU A 459 -10.52 -7.37 9.96
CA LEU A 459 -11.36 -6.19 10.26
C LEU A 459 -12.51 -6.53 11.24
N ARG A 460 -12.96 -7.78 11.27
CA ARG A 460 -13.95 -8.25 12.26
C ARG A 460 -13.35 -8.23 13.67
N ALA A 461 -12.13 -8.77 13.83
CA ALA A 461 -11.42 -8.74 15.11
C ALA A 461 -11.11 -7.29 15.53
N LEU A 462 -10.69 -6.44 14.59
CA LEU A 462 -10.46 -5.00 14.83
C LEU A 462 -11.67 -4.33 15.49
N ARG A 463 -12.86 -4.52 14.94
CA ARG A 463 -14.11 -3.94 15.48
C ARG A 463 -14.43 -4.55 16.83
N SER A 464 -14.50 -5.88 16.92
CA SER A 464 -14.86 -6.55 18.16
C SER A 464 -13.92 -6.24 19.34
N ILE A 465 -12.60 -6.21 19.10
CA ILE A 465 -11.60 -5.86 20.12
C ILE A 465 -11.66 -4.36 20.43
N GLY A 466 -11.82 -3.51 19.40
CA GLY A 466 -11.95 -2.07 19.56
C GLY A 466 -13.14 -1.69 20.44
N ASP A 467 -14.33 -2.21 20.12
CA ASP A 467 -15.58 -1.95 20.86
C ASP A 467 -15.45 -2.45 22.33
N ALA A 468 -14.91 -3.65 22.54
CA ALA A 468 -14.72 -4.22 23.87
C ALA A 468 -13.71 -3.42 24.71
N LEU A 469 -12.61 -2.93 24.12
CA LEU A 469 -11.65 -2.07 24.80
C LEU A 469 -12.24 -0.70 25.13
N GLN A 470 -12.99 -0.10 24.21
CA GLN A 470 -13.68 1.18 24.45
C GLN A 470 -14.66 1.04 25.62
N ALA A 471 -15.45 -0.01 25.67
CA ALA A 471 -16.33 -0.31 26.79
C ALA A 471 -15.56 -0.53 28.11
N SER A 472 -14.41 -1.22 28.08
CA SER A 472 -13.60 -1.47 29.27
C SER A 472 -12.97 -0.21 29.86
N PHE A 473 -12.76 0.84 29.06
CA PHE A 473 -12.15 2.10 29.46
C PHE A 473 -13.15 3.27 29.49
N GLU A 474 -14.45 3.04 29.29
CA GLU A 474 -15.49 4.08 29.28
C GLU A 474 -15.47 4.96 30.53
N ASN A 475 -15.24 4.36 31.70
CA ASN A 475 -15.18 5.04 32.99
C ASN A 475 -13.74 5.32 33.47
N SER A 476 -12.73 5.26 32.60
CA SER A 476 -11.32 5.48 32.91
C SER A 476 -10.84 6.77 32.23
N PRO A 477 -10.93 7.94 32.90
CA PRO A 477 -10.55 9.22 32.29
C PRO A 477 -9.07 9.34 31.94
N ASP A 478 -8.24 8.50 32.54
CA ASP A 478 -6.79 8.38 32.37
C ASP A 478 -6.37 7.49 31.19
N MET A 479 -7.33 6.84 30.51
CA MET A 479 -7.07 5.94 29.39
C MET A 479 -7.88 6.33 28.15
N GLN A 480 -7.23 6.23 26.98
CA GLN A 480 -7.85 6.46 25.67
C GLN A 480 -7.68 5.25 24.77
N VAL A 481 -8.75 4.87 24.05
CA VAL A 481 -8.70 3.83 23.02
C VAL A 481 -8.85 4.46 21.64
N LEU A 482 -7.83 4.32 20.82
CA LEU A 482 -7.82 4.75 19.43
C LEU A 482 -8.06 3.53 18.52
N VAL A 483 -9.08 3.58 17.66
CA VAL A 483 -9.41 2.48 16.74
C VAL A 483 -9.18 2.94 15.31
N GLN A 484 -8.50 2.12 14.52
CA GLN A 484 -8.29 2.37 13.09
C GLN A 484 -9.63 2.59 12.37
N GLY A 485 -9.70 3.68 11.60
CA GLY A 485 -10.90 4.07 10.86
C GLY A 485 -11.69 5.20 11.51
N ALA A 486 -11.49 5.48 12.81
CA ALA A 486 -12.14 6.60 13.49
C ALA A 486 -11.62 7.97 13.03
N MET A 487 -10.40 8.03 12.54
CA MET A 487 -9.75 9.24 12.00
C MET A 487 -8.69 8.87 10.95
N PRO A 488 -8.16 9.86 10.17
CA PRO A 488 -7.08 9.62 9.22
C PRO A 488 -5.85 8.97 9.88
N LYS A 489 -5.18 8.05 9.17
CA LYS A 489 -4.04 7.26 9.69
C LYS A 489 -2.96 8.13 10.32
N ARG A 490 -2.60 9.26 9.68
CA ARG A 490 -1.58 10.18 10.17
C ARG A 490 -1.98 10.82 11.50
N ALA A 491 -3.21 11.31 11.61
CA ALA A 491 -3.73 11.91 12.84
C ALA A 491 -3.81 10.89 13.99
N LEU A 492 -4.21 9.64 13.67
CA LEU A 492 -4.28 8.55 14.63
C LEU A 492 -2.89 8.24 15.23
N ILE A 493 -1.87 8.13 14.38
CA ILE A 493 -0.48 7.86 14.80
C ILE A 493 0.07 9.03 15.62
N GLU A 494 -0.17 10.26 15.18
CA GLU A 494 0.30 11.45 15.90
C GLU A 494 -0.32 11.55 17.28
N ARG A 495 -1.64 11.32 17.37
CA ARG A 495 -2.34 11.31 18.66
C ARG A 495 -1.84 10.20 19.58
N PHE A 496 -1.54 9.01 19.03
CA PHE A 496 -0.96 7.91 19.80
C PHE A 496 0.44 8.26 20.34
N ARG A 497 1.29 8.92 19.52
CA ARG A 497 2.63 9.36 19.94
C ARG A 497 2.60 10.42 21.04
N GLN A 498 1.62 11.32 20.98
CA GLN A 498 1.51 12.49 21.86
C GLN A 498 0.68 12.23 23.13
N ALA A 499 0.01 11.08 23.22
CA ALA A 499 -0.94 10.78 24.29
C ALA A 499 -0.35 10.95 25.70
N ASP A 500 0.91 10.58 25.89
CA ASP A 500 1.62 10.68 27.17
C ASP A 500 2.16 12.10 27.45
N GLN A 501 2.28 12.95 26.42
CA GLN A 501 2.91 14.28 26.53
C GLN A 501 1.91 15.41 26.77
N HIS A 502 0.68 15.32 26.25
CA HIS A 502 -0.27 16.43 26.19
C HIS A 502 -1.40 16.37 27.20
N GLU A 503 -1.84 15.17 27.61
CA GLU A 503 -2.99 15.02 28.49
C GLU A 503 -2.74 14.12 29.70
N GLY A 504 -1.52 13.54 29.83
CA GLY A 504 -1.20 12.57 30.89
C GLY A 504 -2.05 11.30 30.83
N ARG A 505 -2.69 11.03 29.67
CA ARG A 505 -3.58 9.87 29.47
C ARG A 505 -2.84 8.76 28.78
N GLY A 506 -2.95 7.56 29.31
CA GLY A 506 -2.49 6.35 28.63
C GLY A 506 -3.29 6.10 27.35
N CYS A 507 -2.65 5.51 26.36
CA CYS A 507 -3.29 5.25 25.06
C CYS A 507 -3.14 3.80 24.61
N VAL A 508 -4.25 3.22 24.12
CA VAL A 508 -4.29 1.91 23.44
C VAL A 508 -4.69 2.13 21.99
N LEU A 509 -3.86 1.69 21.06
CA LEU A 509 -4.15 1.74 19.62
C LEU A 509 -4.56 0.35 19.12
N VAL A 510 -5.76 0.23 18.56
CA VAL A 510 -6.23 -1.00 17.92
C VAL A 510 -6.18 -0.84 16.40
N ALA A 511 -5.41 -1.70 15.73
CA ALA A 511 -5.14 -1.59 14.31
C ALA A 511 -5.05 -2.94 13.60
N SER A 512 -5.31 -2.97 12.29
CA SER A 512 -5.21 -4.16 11.44
C SER A 512 -3.87 -4.23 10.69
N ALA A 513 -3.71 -5.24 9.85
CA ALA A 513 -2.49 -5.51 9.07
C ALA A 513 -1.93 -4.28 8.32
N SER A 514 -2.77 -3.35 7.85
CA SER A 514 -2.30 -2.12 7.19
C SER A 514 -1.49 -1.18 8.11
N PHE A 515 -1.51 -1.42 9.41
CA PHE A 515 -0.70 -0.73 10.41
C PHE A 515 0.54 -1.54 10.84
N TRP A 516 0.65 -2.81 10.44
CA TRP A 516 1.88 -3.58 10.68
C TRP A 516 3.05 -3.02 9.89
N GLU A 517 2.75 -2.29 8.81
CA GLU A 517 3.72 -1.63 7.95
C GLU A 517 3.69 -0.10 8.10
N GLY A 518 4.85 0.54 8.00
CA GLY A 518 4.95 1.99 7.90
C GLY A 518 4.61 2.81 9.15
N ILE A 519 4.45 2.19 10.33
CA ILE A 519 4.34 2.90 11.60
C ILE A 519 5.71 2.96 12.27
N ASP A 520 6.14 4.17 12.57
CA ASP A 520 7.32 4.46 13.37
C ASP A 520 6.89 5.18 14.66
N VAL A 521 6.86 4.47 15.78
CA VAL A 521 6.57 5.01 17.11
C VAL A 521 7.77 4.68 17.99
N PRO A 522 8.81 5.51 17.98
CA PRO A 522 10.00 5.29 18.80
C PRO A 522 9.78 5.74 20.25
N GLY A 523 10.55 5.14 21.15
CA GLY A 523 10.59 5.52 22.57
C GLY A 523 9.43 4.94 23.39
N ASP A 524 9.18 5.54 24.55
CA ASP A 524 8.27 5.03 25.57
C ASP A 524 6.79 5.06 25.18
N ALA A 525 6.45 5.68 24.06
CA ALA A 525 5.05 5.73 23.58
C ALA A 525 4.49 4.35 23.18
N LEU A 526 5.35 3.35 22.91
CA LEU A 526 4.95 1.98 22.60
C LEU A 526 5.85 0.97 23.31
N GLN A 527 5.33 0.31 24.33
CA GLN A 527 6.06 -0.70 25.12
C GLN A 527 5.36 -2.07 25.17
N LEU A 528 4.11 -2.16 24.68
CA LEU A 528 3.37 -3.41 24.57
C LEU A 528 2.76 -3.56 23.19
N VAL A 529 3.14 -4.61 22.47
CA VAL A 529 2.51 -5.02 21.20
C VAL A 529 1.78 -6.33 21.43
N ILE A 530 0.49 -6.35 21.14
CA ILE A 530 -0.37 -7.53 21.26
C ILE A 530 -0.82 -7.93 19.85
N ILE A 531 -0.57 -9.17 19.46
CA ILE A 531 -1.05 -9.77 18.21
C ILE A 531 -2.21 -10.70 18.55
N ASP A 532 -3.40 -10.48 17.98
CA ASP A 532 -4.62 -11.23 18.30
C ASP A 532 -4.50 -12.73 17.99
N LYS A 533 -3.92 -13.08 16.87
CA LYS A 533 -3.66 -14.47 16.44
C LYS A 533 -2.59 -14.52 15.35
N LEU A 534 -2.13 -15.72 15.02
CA LEU A 534 -1.14 -15.93 13.96
C LEU A 534 -1.64 -15.38 12.62
N PRO A 535 -0.83 -14.53 11.93
CA PRO A 535 -1.25 -13.80 10.73
C PRO A 535 -1.13 -14.65 9.46
N PHE A 536 -1.80 -15.80 9.44
CA PHE A 536 -1.92 -16.61 8.23
C PHE A 536 -2.75 -15.85 7.18
N PRO A 537 -2.37 -15.89 5.90
CA PRO A 537 -3.21 -15.35 4.83
C PRO A 537 -4.58 -16.03 4.82
N PRO A 538 -5.67 -15.30 4.49
CA PRO A 538 -7.01 -15.85 4.49
C PRO A 538 -7.16 -16.90 3.39
N PRO A 539 -7.47 -18.17 3.74
CA PRO A 539 -7.52 -19.26 2.75
C PRO A 539 -8.61 -19.07 1.68
N ASN A 540 -9.60 -18.22 1.96
CA ASN A 540 -10.70 -17.91 1.04
C ASN A 540 -10.37 -16.73 0.10
N ASP A 541 -9.19 -16.11 0.18
CA ASP A 541 -8.76 -15.10 -0.79
C ASP A 541 -8.44 -15.79 -2.13
N PRO A 542 -8.99 -15.32 -3.26
CA PRO A 542 -8.78 -15.96 -4.56
C PRO A 542 -7.32 -16.09 -4.96
N MET A 543 -6.47 -15.11 -4.63
CA MET A 543 -5.04 -15.15 -4.93
C MET A 543 -4.32 -16.19 -4.06
N VAL A 544 -4.66 -16.24 -2.76
CA VAL A 544 -4.10 -17.23 -1.81
C VAL A 544 -4.44 -18.65 -2.27
N GLU A 545 -5.70 -18.87 -2.64
CA GLU A 545 -6.15 -20.17 -3.13
C GLU A 545 -5.45 -20.58 -4.43
N ALA A 546 -5.34 -19.67 -5.39
CA ALA A 546 -4.70 -19.96 -6.67
C ALA A 546 -3.19 -20.26 -6.53
N ARG A 547 -2.49 -19.51 -5.67
CA ARG A 547 -1.08 -19.81 -5.34
C ARG A 547 -0.94 -21.16 -4.64
N SER A 548 -1.83 -21.47 -3.70
CA SER A 548 -1.84 -22.75 -3.01
C SER A 548 -2.03 -23.93 -3.98
N ARG A 549 -3.00 -23.83 -4.88
CA ARG A 549 -3.24 -24.85 -5.91
C ARG A 549 -2.03 -25.02 -6.85
N LEU A 550 -1.39 -23.93 -7.26
CA LEU A 550 -0.21 -24.00 -8.12
C LEU A 550 0.95 -24.72 -7.44
N LEU A 551 1.20 -24.41 -6.15
CA LEU A 551 2.24 -25.08 -5.36
C LEU A 551 1.96 -26.57 -5.17
N GLU A 552 0.71 -26.93 -4.86
CA GLU A 552 0.29 -28.32 -4.69
C GLU A 552 0.38 -29.10 -6.02
N ALA A 553 0.00 -28.50 -7.15
CA ALA A 553 0.14 -29.08 -8.47
C ALA A 553 1.62 -29.31 -8.87
N ALA A 554 2.54 -28.48 -8.35
CA ALA A 554 3.99 -28.67 -8.50
C ALA A 554 4.60 -29.68 -7.50
N GLY A 555 3.78 -30.35 -6.66
CA GLY A 555 4.21 -31.31 -5.67
C GLY A 555 4.72 -30.71 -4.36
N GLY A 556 4.56 -29.41 -4.15
CA GLY A 556 4.89 -28.70 -2.91
C GLY A 556 3.78 -28.76 -1.87
N SER A 557 4.01 -28.15 -0.72
CA SER A 557 3.05 -28.02 0.37
C SER A 557 2.63 -26.56 0.51
N ALA A 558 1.40 -26.22 0.14
CA ALA A 558 0.88 -24.86 0.30
C ALA A 558 1.07 -24.34 1.73
N PHE A 559 0.87 -25.20 2.75
CA PHE A 559 1.05 -24.80 4.13
C PHE A 559 2.52 -24.47 4.48
N ASN A 560 3.47 -25.33 4.10
CA ASN A 560 4.88 -25.16 4.45
C ASN A 560 5.61 -24.13 3.58
N ASP A 561 5.22 -24.03 2.29
CA ASP A 561 5.96 -23.26 1.29
C ASP A 561 5.32 -21.89 1.02
N TYR A 562 4.07 -21.67 1.48
CA TYR A 562 3.38 -20.39 1.32
C TYR A 562 2.82 -19.84 2.63
N PHE A 563 1.91 -20.55 3.33
CA PHE A 563 1.26 -20.01 4.52
C PHE A 563 2.23 -19.73 5.68
N LEU A 564 3.18 -20.62 5.94
CA LEU A 564 4.15 -20.44 7.01
C LEU A 564 5.13 -19.30 6.74
N PRO A 565 5.76 -19.17 5.56
CA PRO A 565 6.60 -18.02 5.22
C PRO A 565 5.86 -16.68 5.33
N GLU A 566 4.62 -16.60 4.81
CA GLU A 566 3.77 -15.39 4.93
C GLU A 566 3.54 -15.01 6.40
N ALA A 567 3.14 -15.99 7.22
CA ALA A 567 2.93 -15.76 8.65
C ALA A 567 4.23 -15.39 9.38
N ALA A 568 5.36 -15.97 9.01
CA ALA A 568 6.67 -15.67 9.60
C ALA A 568 7.09 -14.22 9.29
N VAL A 569 6.95 -13.78 8.04
CA VAL A 569 7.25 -12.41 7.62
C VAL A 569 6.34 -11.42 8.34
N ALA A 570 5.03 -11.67 8.38
CA ALA A 570 4.08 -10.80 9.06
C ALA A 570 4.35 -10.72 10.57
N LEU A 571 4.63 -11.84 11.25
CA LEU A 571 5.02 -11.83 12.67
C LEU A 571 6.29 -11.02 12.91
N LYS A 572 7.30 -11.16 12.05
CA LYS A 572 8.56 -10.41 12.13
C LYS A 572 8.33 -8.91 11.96
N GLN A 573 7.42 -8.51 11.06
CA GLN A 573 7.03 -7.12 10.88
C GLN A 573 6.33 -6.57 12.13
N GLY A 574 5.37 -7.31 12.69
CA GLY A 574 4.67 -6.92 13.92
C GLY A 574 5.62 -6.80 15.11
N ALA A 575 6.49 -7.78 15.31
CA ALA A 575 7.51 -7.76 16.36
C ALA A 575 8.50 -6.59 16.20
N GLY A 576 8.87 -6.26 14.98
CA GLY A 576 9.77 -5.15 14.65
C GLY A 576 9.21 -3.76 14.96
N ARG A 577 7.94 -3.64 15.40
CA ARG A 577 7.38 -2.36 15.88
C ARG A 577 7.83 -2.00 17.28
N LEU A 578 8.20 -3.00 18.07
CA LEU A 578 8.47 -2.86 19.51
C LEU A 578 9.79 -2.11 19.80
N ILE A 579 10.87 -2.44 19.08
CA ILE A 579 12.21 -1.87 19.32
C ILE A 579 12.66 -1.09 18.09
N ARG A 580 12.92 0.21 18.28
CA ARG A 580 13.33 1.18 17.25
C ARG A 580 14.65 1.89 17.57
N ARG A 581 14.99 1.96 18.88
CA ARG A 581 16.18 2.60 19.42
C ARG A 581 16.90 1.67 20.40
N GLU A 582 18.15 1.95 20.67
CA GLU A 582 18.96 1.21 21.65
C GLU A 582 18.41 1.32 23.09
N THR A 583 17.62 2.35 23.36
CA THR A 583 16.99 2.60 24.66
C THR A 583 15.60 1.99 24.81
N ASP A 584 14.95 1.60 23.70
CA ASP A 584 13.59 1.09 23.73
C ASP A 584 13.53 -0.25 24.49
N GLN A 585 12.47 -0.43 25.25
CA GLN A 585 12.15 -1.68 25.94
C GLN A 585 10.67 -2.01 25.79
N GLY A 586 10.34 -3.31 25.75
CA GLY A 586 8.93 -3.68 25.66
C GLY A 586 8.65 -5.17 25.65
N VAL A 587 7.36 -5.49 25.50
CA VAL A 587 6.85 -6.86 25.48
C VAL A 587 5.99 -7.09 24.24
N LEU A 588 6.18 -8.24 23.61
CA LEU A 588 5.32 -8.77 22.55
C LEU A 588 4.43 -9.87 23.14
N VAL A 589 3.12 -9.74 23.01
CA VAL A 589 2.18 -10.80 23.37
C VAL A 589 1.53 -11.34 22.11
N ILE A 590 1.56 -12.67 21.92
CA ILE A 590 0.92 -13.34 20.78
C ILE A 590 -0.20 -14.21 21.34
N CYS A 591 -1.45 -13.77 21.15
CA CYS A 591 -2.66 -14.38 21.71
C CYS A 591 -3.11 -15.62 20.93
N ASP A 592 -2.18 -16.48 20.54
CA ASP A 592 -2.45 -17.71 19.79
C ASP A 592 -1.64 -18.89 20.34
N SER A 593 -2.30 -19.75 21.08
CA SER A 593 -1.66 -20.92 21.71
C SER A 593 -1.06 -21.90 20.69
N ARG A 594 -1.50 -21.87 19.42
CA ARG A 594 -0.94 -22.72 18.35
C ARG A 594 0.55 -22.49 18.15
N LEU A 595 1.06 -21.28 18.42
CA LEU A 595 2.49 -20.96 18.36
C LEU A 595 3.31 -21.82 19.34
N ALA A 596 2.74 -22.17 20.51
CA ALA A 596 3.42 -22.98 21.51
C ALA A 596 3.23 -24.49 21.33
N ILE A 597 2.04 -24.93 20.84
CA ILE A 597 1.65 -26.34 20.85
C ILE A 597 1.81 -27.05 19.51
N MET A 598 1.80 -26.31 18.39
CA MET A 598 1.86 -26.91 17.06
C MET A 598 3.31 -27.10 16.59
N GLY A 599 3.59 -28.16 15.82
CA GLY A 599 4.94 -28.46 15.33
C GLY A 599 5.59 -27.33 14.52
N TYR A 600 4.82 -26.57 13.76
CA TYR A 600 5.30 -25.41 12.98
C TYR A 600 5.63 -24.19 13.85
N GLY A 601 5.15 -24.15 15.10
CA GLY A 601 5.38 -22.99 15.99
C GLY A 601 6.86 -22.71 16.22
N LYS A 602 7.71 -23.74 16.26
CA LYS A 602 9.17 -23.58 16.34
C LYS A 602 9.75 -22.78 15.17
N ARG A 603 9.26 -22.99 13.95
CA ARG A 603 9.69 -22.25 12.74
C ARG A 603 9.28 -20.77 12.85
N LEU A 604 8.04 -20.51 13.26
CA LEU A 604 7.54 -19.13 13.45
C LEU A 604 8.27 -18.39 14.57
N MET A 605 8.56 -19.06 15.70
CA MET A 605 9.33 -18.46 16.79
C MET A 605 10.78 -18.13 16.40
N ARG A 606 11.41 -18.93 15.53
CA ARG A 606 12.75 -18.64 14.99
C ARG A 606 12.79 -17.42 14.06
N ALA A 607 11.67 -17.08 13.44
CA ALA A 607 11.55 -15.89 12.60
C ALA A 607 11.45 -14.59 13.44
N LEU A 608 11.05 -14.67 14.72
CA LEU A 608 11.04 -13.54 15.62
C LEU A 608 12.47 -13.10 15.98
N PRO A 609 12.68 -11.81 16.30
CA PRO A 609 13.93 -11.38 16.92
C PRO A 609 14.23 -12.20 18.20
N PRO A 610 15.50 -12.35 18.59
CA PRO A 610 15.91 -13.19 19.74
C PRO A 610 15.53 -12.56 21.08
N MET A 611 14.22 -12.46 21.36
CA MET A 611 13.64 -11.91 22.59
C MET A 611 13.62 -12.95 23.72
N GLN A 612 13.61 -12.48 24.97
CA GLN A 612 13.41 -13.32 26.14
C GLN A 612 12.00 -13.91 26.14
N ARG A 613 11.85 -15.23 26.26
CA ARG A 613 10.53 -15.87 26.38
C ARG A 613 10.06 -15.86 27.83
N LEU A 614 8.88 -15.30 28.08
CA LEU A 614 8.16 -15.39 29.35
C LEU A 614 7.28 -16.65 29.35
N VAL A 615 7.25 -17.38 30.48
CA VAL A 615 6.57 -18.67 30.55
C VAL A 615 5.26 -18.62 31.33
N SER A 616 5.03 -17.55 32.11
CA SER A 616 3.82 -17.36 32.90
C SER A 616 3.27 -15.94 32.80
N GLU A 617 2.04 -15.74 33.23
CA GLU A 617 1.39 -14.43 33.26
C GLU A 617 1.96 -13.55 34.38
N GLU A 618 2.43 -14.18 35.48
CA GLU A 618 3.13 -13.49 36.57
C GLU A 618 4.42 -12.81 36.05
N GLU A 619 5.24 -13.53 35.28
CA GLU A 619 6.45 -12.97 34.67
C GLU A 619 6.11 -11.82 33.70
N LEU A 620 5.01 -11.93 32.94
CA LEU A 620 4.53 -10.85 32.10
C LEU A 620 4.17 -9.62 32.93
N CYS A 621 3.38 -9.80 33.99
CA CYS A 621 2.97 -8.73 34.89
C CYS A 621 4.16 -8.03 35.55
N GLU A 622 5.13 -8.80 36.04
CA GLU A 622 6.37 -8.26 36.63
C GLU A 622 7.15 -7.43 35.60
N ARG A 623 7.24 -7.90 34.36
CA ARG A 623 7.93 -7.17 33.29
C ARG A 623 7.22 -5.86 32.93
N LEU A 624 5.88 -5.85 32.88
CA LEU A 624 5.09 -4.63 32.63
C LEU A 624 5.25 -3.63 33.79
N ASP A 625 5.22 -4.09 35.04
CA ASP A 625 5.41 -3.24 36.22
C ASP A 625 6.83 -2.63 36.24
N LEU A 626 7.86 -3.37 35.79
CA LEU A 626 9.22 -2.85 35.65
C LEU A 626 9.31 -1.71 34.62
N LEU A 627 8.67 -1.88 33.44
CA LEU A 627 8.61 -0.87 32.40
C LEU A 627 7.91 0.42 32.86
N THR A 628 6.90 0.29 33.73
CA THR A 628 6.20 1.45 34.31
C THR A 628 7.11 2.23 35.26
N ARG A 629 7.91 1.55 36.08
CA ARG A 629 8.84 2.18 37.04
C ARG A 629 10.01 2.89 36.37
N THR A 630 10.52 2.38 35.27
CA THR A 630 11.61 3.01 34.50
C THR A 630 11.17 4.31 33.86
N CYS A 631 9.97 4.34 33.31
CA CYS A 631 9.39 5.54 32.68
C CYS A 631 9.13 6.70 33.66
N THR A 632 8.82 6.39 34.94
CA THR A 632 8.58 7.42 35.98
C THR A 632 9.86 8.05 36.50
N LYS A 633 11.02 7.39 36.41
CA LYS A 633 12.31 7.91 36.90
C LYS A 633 12.94 8.96 35.99
N ASP A 634 12.65 8.92 34.68
CA ASP A 634 13.20 9.83 33.68
C ASP A 634 12.37 11.10 33.46
N ARG A 635 11.24 11.27 34.18
CA ARG A 635 10.49 12.53 34.20
C ARG A 635 11.14 13.51 35.18
N PRO A 636 11.55 14.73 34.76
CA PRO A 636 11.97 15.76 35.68
C PRO A 636 10.80 16.09 36.64
N PRO A 637 11.07 16.36 37.92
CA PRO A 637 10.04 16.74 38.88
C PRO A 637 9.35 18.01 38.37
N THR A 638 8.02 17.96 38.27
CA THR A 638 7.12 19.08 37.89
C THR A 638 7.25 20.25 38.84
#